data_c9f861542762fdaf6d737d940ffb03ca
#
_entry.id   c9f861542762fdaf6d737d940ffb03ca
#
_cell.length_a   1.000
_cell.length_b   1.000
_cell.length_c   1.000
_cell.angle_alpha   90.00
_cell.angle_beta   90.00
_cell.angle_gamma   90.00
#
_symmetry.space_group_name_H-M   'P 1'
#
loop_
_entity.id
_entity.type
_entity.pdbx_description
1 polymer ?
#
loop_
_entity_poly.entity_id
_entity_poly.type
_entity_poly.pdbx_seq_one_letter_code
_entity_poly.pdbx_strand_id
1 'polypeptide(L)'
;LTAALALVVPVATAARADSRRAADAVEAQVDATTAVLGNAVVSRAWSLAGGSVRTTALTGAGRQWVTAPGDDFALDLDGVPTTSTTGWTLLSVTPGSDSLLFRYSLAATVTAPAGIELDRRVVLRPGSSVFETTSTLVDNGPAPARVSSYTLDQVTTTALLPAQAQAYNGGSDWRDDYRHVTNEAAAFDDEGEVLRVGGDAGLFLVSQRRGGAMSRVGRDASGRTYVGVDWARDAFDFGPLQSSPPSYNRLDNPAYPVPVRARVLRPLSSIDLGTAYLGVYSGGADEAAAAFTRDFAGAVEPSYAHSVDINTFHPWGHGGGMSDANLRPQVLAAKALGVETFMLDDQWQGGAGGESGDWRWDPARFPGAEADDRPDFVDYMRQQGMQLGLWMSPLEFNMASQTYAAHPDWACAPVGDVTAQDPDDAGLSVWDATNPAFQDYLLGVVDRLVADDDVAEFKFDFMARVDCADHDYADYEDAFVSMVRRMQQRHPHVTFELDETNDQRAWPFESAAIGPSWFDNGHLHGSTAVAKLLHDVWSAAPWVPPATIGLGVYDGTLTGPYSGAAGVDALFPLAMLTHATFWTDLTTLSADQRAETAWWIAWYRAHRDQFGPAVYELTGADPLDGQSWAAWQPWNGGSGYVFAFRQAGGPDTDSLRLHGVDTDRTYAVSDVRTGARLGVYRGSQLAAGLPVSVPAYGARVLSVQPLGSR
;
A
#
# COMPACT_ATOMS: atom_id res chain seq x y z
N LEU A 1 -64.81 14.91 1.00
CA LEU A 1 -64.34 13.72 0.25
C LEU A 1 -62.83 13.77 0.16
N THR A 2 -62.15 13.25 1.15
CA THR A 2 -60.69 13.08 1.26
C THR A 2 -60.37 11.65 0.84
N ALA A 3 -59.66 11.51 -0.26
CA ALA A 3 -59.13 10.22 -0.71
C ALA A 3 -57.72 10.02 -0.07
N ALA A 4 -57.62 9.01 0.79
CA ALA A 4 -56.36 8.56 1.33
C ALA A 4 -55.63 7.74 0.26
N LEU A 5 -54.47 8.18 -0.19
CA LEU A 5 -53.54 7.37 -0.99
C LEU A 5 -52.74 6.48 -0.05
N ALA A 6 -52.99 5.21 -0.06
CA ALA A 6 -52.20 4.23 0.64
C ALA A 6 -50.84 4.05 -0.10
N LEU A 7 -49.74 4.33 0.59
CA LEU A 7 -48.39 4.06 0.14
C LEU A 7 -48.16 2.55 0.20
N VAL A 8 -48.19 1.87 -0.93
CA VAL A 8 -47.73 0.48 -1.05
C VAL A 8 -46.22 0.53 -1.23
N VAL A 9 -45.47 0.40 -0.15
CA VAL A 9 -44.02 0.17 -0.19
C VAL A 9 -43.82 -1.28 -0.64
N PRO A 10 -43.01 -1.54 -1.67
CA PRO A 10 -42.82 -2.91 -2.15
C PRO A 10 -42.03 -3.72 -1.15
N VAL A 11 -42.67 -4.70 -0.54
CA VAL A 11 -42.09 -5.71 0.35
C VAL A 11 -40.97 -6.52 -0.33
N ALA A 12 -40.88 -6.50 -1.67
CA ALA A 12 -39.89 -7.21 -2.44
C ALA A 12 -38.44 -6.64 -2.34
N THR A 13 -38.28 -5.34 -2.06
CA THR A 13 -36.94 -4.73 -1.91
C THR A 13 -36.36 -5.00 -0.52
N ALA A 14 -37.17 -5.02 0.52
CA ALA A 14 -36.74 -5.41 1.86
C ALA A 14 -36.34 -6.89 1.93
N ALA A 15 -37.13 -7.79 1.32
CA ALA A 15 -36.81 -9.21 1.28
C ALA A 15 -35.53 -9.55 0.49
N ARG A 16 -35.20 -8.80 -0.57
CA ARG A 16 -33.92 -8.95 -1.30
C ARG A 16 -32.72 -8.35 -0.54
N ALA A 17 -32.89 -7.27 0.18
CA ALA A 17 -31.85 -6.70 1.04
C ALA A 17 -31.59 -7.61 2.25
N ASP A 18 -32.66 -8.19 2.86
CA ASP A 18 -32.52 -9.13 3.97
C ASP A 18 -31.91 -10.47 3.51
N SER A 19 -32.24 -10.96 2.31
CA SER A 19 -31.63 -12.18 1.77
C SER A 19 -30.15 -11.98 1.37
N ARG A 20 -29.76 -10.81 0.87
CA ARG A 20 -28.35 -10.46 0.64
C ARG A 20 -27.60 -10.32 1.96
N ARG A 21 -28.13 -9.60 2.95
CA ARG A 21 -27.51 -9.51 4.28
C ARG A 21 -27.35 -10.86 4.96
N ALA A 22 -28.31 -11.78 4.77
CA ALA A 22 -28.19 -13.14 5.29
C ALA A 22 -27.16 -13.99 4.51
N ALA A 23 -27.01 -13.75 3.22
CA ALA A 23 -26.00 -14.43 2.39
C ALA A 23 -24.57 -13.92 2.64
N ASP A 24 -24.42 -12.66 3.06
CA ASP A 24 -23.13 -12.04 3.34
C ASP A 24 -22.66 -12.28 4.80
N ALA A 25 -23.52 -12.83 5.67
CA ALA A 25 -23.20 -13.06 7.08
C ALA A 25 -22.06 -14.07 7.23
N VAL A 26 -21.14 -13.76 8.14
CA VAL A 26 -20.06 -14.68 8.52
C VAL A 26 -20.53 -15.57 9.67
N GLU A 27 -20.19 -16.85 9.59
CA GLU A 27 -20.41 -17.83 10.64
C GLU A 27 -19.06 -18.28 11.22
N ALA A 28 -18.85 -18.05 12.50
CA ALA A 28 -17.73 -18.56 13.28
C ALA A 28 -18.25 -19.62 14.24
N GLN A 29 -17.93 -20.88 13.97
CA GLN A 29 -18.39 -22.03 14.76
C GLN A 29 -17.20 -22.76 15.38
N VAL A 30 -17.32 -23.12 16.65
CA VAL A 30 -16.30 -23.89 17.37
C VAL A 30 -17.00 -24.96 18.20
N ASP A 31 -16.55 -26.20 18.05
CA ASP A 31 -16.91 -27.31 18.93
C ASP A 31 -15.64 -27.98 19.53
N ALA A 32 -15.78 -29.09 20.22
CA ALA A 32 -14.68 -29.77 20.89
C ALA A 32 -13.60 -30.31 19.94
N THR A 33 -13.88 -30.46 18.66
CA THR A 33 -13.03 -31.13 17.67
C THR A 33 -12.83 -30.34 16.41
N THR A 34 -13.63 -29.32 16.17
CA THR A 34 -13.61 -28.55 14.93
C THR A 34 -13.80 -27.05 15.16
N ALA A 35 -13.22 -26.26 14.27
CA ALA A 35 -13.51 -24.85 14.12
C ALA A 35 -13.82 -24.56 12.65
N VAL A 36 -14.78 -23.67 12.38
CA VAL A 36 -15.17 -23.27 11.02
C VAL A 36 -15.38 -21.76 11.00
N LEU A 37 -14.82 -21.12 9.99
CA LEU A 37 -15.08 -19.72 9.65
C LEU A 37 -15.51 -19.66 8.20
N GLY A 38 -16.67 -19.11 7.91
CA GLY A 38 -17.18 -19.07 6.54
C GLY A 38 -18.34 -18.11 6.34
N ASN A 39 -18.65 -17.87 5.07
CA ASN A 39 -19.81 -17.15 4.58
C ASN A 39 -20.36 -17.89 3.35
N ALA A 40 -21.29 -17.30 2.60
CA ALA A 40 -21.82 -17.91 1.39
C ALA A 40 -20.81 -18.05 0.24
N VAL A 41 -19.68 -17.35 0.30
CA VAL A 41 -18.66 -17.28 -0.76
C VAL A 41 -17.52 -18.28 -0.52
N VAL A 42 -17.03 -18.32 0.73
CA VAL A 42 -15.85 -19.12 1.12
C VAL A 42 -16.02 -19.68 2.53
N SER A 43 -15.43 -20.84 2.79
CA SER A 43 -15.36 -21.44 4.12
C SER A 43 -14.03 -22.15 4.35
N ARG A 44 -13.47 -21.98 5.55
CA ARG A 44 -12.28 -22.68 6.02
C ARG A 44 -12.62 -23.44 7.30
N ALA A 45 -12.14 -24.69 7.39
CA ALA A 45 -12.36 -25.54 8.53
C ALA A 45 -11.06 -26.12 9.08
N TRP A 46 -11.01 -26.22 10.39
CA TRP A 46 -9.85 -26.78 11.14
C TRP A 46 -10.31 -27.96 12.01
N SER A 47 -9.43 -28.96 12.11
CA SER A 47 -9.52 -29.98 13.14
C SER A 47 -8.74 -29.52 14.37
N LEU A 48 -9.36 -29.68 15.56
CA LEU A 48 -8.77 -29.37 16.87
C LEU A 48 -8.43 -30.64 17.65
N ALA A 49 -8.47 -31.80 16.99
CA ALA A 49 -8.32 -33.08 17.63
C ALA A 49 -6.92 -33.25 18.26
N GLY A 50 -6.89 -33.71 19.51
CA GLY A 50 -5.63 -33.99 20.23
C GLY A 50 -4.83 -32.77 20.64
N GLY A 51 -5.43 -31.57 20.62
CA GLY A 51 -4.76 -30.31 20.98
C GLY A 51 -3.86 -29.74 19.89
N SER A 52 -3.86 -30.34 18.71
CA SER A 52 -3.19 -29.84 17.51
C SER A 52 -4.20 -29.27 16.52
N VAL A 53 -3.79 -28.29 15.73
CA VAL A 53 -4.65 -27.63 14.74
C VAL A 53 -4.19 -27.95 13.33
N ARG A 54 -5.13 -28.36 12.48
CA ARG A 54 -4.89 -28.64 11.06
C ARG A 54 -5.97 -28.02 10.21
N THR A 55 -5.61 -27.30 9.17
CA THR A 55 -6.58 -26.94 8.12
C THR A 55 -7.04 -28.22 7.41
N THR A 56 -8.33 -28.49 7.43
CA THR A 56 -8.95 -29.69 6.85
C THR A 56 -9.77 -29.41 5.62
N ALA A 57 -10.28 -28.20 5.48
CA ALA A 57 -11.05 -27.77 4.33
C ALA A 57 -10.83 -26.28 4.05
N LEU A 58 -10.82 -25.95 2.76
CA LEU A 58 -10.97 -24.60 2.24
C LEU A 58 -11.83 -24.72 0.98
N THR A 59 -13.06 -24.23 1.07
CA THR A 59 -14.04 -24.29 -0.02
C THR A 59 -14.35 -22.90 -0.54
N GLY A 60 -14.51 -22.76 -1.82
CA GLY A 60 -14.88 -21.52 -2.50
C GLY A 60 -14.78 -21.71 -4.00
N ALA A 61 -15.39 -20.82 -4.79
CA ALA A 61 -15.47 -20.95 -6.23
C ALA A 61 -15.98 -22.34 -6.72
N GLY A 62 -16.89 -22.94 -5.95
CA GLY A 62 -17.46 -24.26 -6.23
C GLY A 62 -16.50 -25.44 -6.06
N ARG A 63 -15.37 -25.27 -5.37
CA ARG A 63 -14.31 -26.29 -5.20
C ARG A 63 -13.85 -26.42 -3.75
N GLN A 64 -13.28 -27.59 -3.45
CA GLN A 64 -12.45 -27.85 -2.27
C GLN A 64 -10.98 -27.73 -2.69
N TRP A 65 -10.23 -26.84 -2.01
CA TRP A 65 -8.84 -26.53 -2.33
C TRP A 65 -7.84 -27.32 -1.46
N VAL A 66 -8.20 -27.64 -0.21
CA VAL A 66 -7.39 -28.50 0.66
C VAL A 66 -7.54 -29.93 0.20
N THR A 67 -6.43 -30.57 -0.14
CA THR A 67 -6.43 -31.97 -0.64
C THR A 67 -6.08 -32.97 0.43
N ALA A 68 -5.41 -32.54 1.52
CA ALA A 68 -5.15 -33.31 2.71
C ALA A 68 -5.02 -32.37 3.93
N PRO A 69 -5.40 -32.84 5.13
CA PRO A 69 -5.16 -32.07 6.35
C PRO A 69 -3.68 -31.72 6.50
N GLY A 70 -3.36 -30.45 6.68
CA GLY A 70 -2.00 -29.94 6.78
C GLY A 70 -1.81 -29.01 7.96
N ASP A 71 -0.55 -28.68 8.23
CA ASP A 71 -0.21 -27.65 9.19
C ASP A 71 -0.80 -26.31 8.76
N ASP A 72 -1.09 -25.48 9.73
CA ASP A 72 -1.72 -24.19 9.57
C ASP A 72 -0.70 -23.04 9.65
N PHE A 73 0.39 -23.30 10.36
CA PHE A 73 1.58 -22.45 10.48
C PHE A 73 2.81 -23.27 10.84
N ALA A 74 3.99 -22.66 10.70
CA ALA A 74 5.26 -23.19 11.18
C ALA A 74 6.13 -22.07 11.77
N LEU A 75 6.97 -22.39 12.76
CA LEU A 75 7.98 -21.48 13.32
C LEU A 75 9.26 -22.28 13.67
N ASP A 76 10.41 -21.63 13.44
CA ASP A 76 11.70 -22.09 13.98
C ASP A 76 12.07 -21.20 15.18
N LEU A 77 12.14 -21.81 16.35
CA LEU A 77 12.49 -21.15 17.61
C LEU A 77 13.80 -21.73 18.14
N ASP A 78 14.85 -20.91 18.23
CA ASP A 78 16.20 -21.30 18.66
C ASP A 78 16.77 -22.48 17.86
N GLY A 79 16.46 -22.59 16.57
CA GLY A 79 16.86 -23.68 15.69
C GLY A 79 16.01 -24.95 15.84
N VAL A 80 14.90 -24.89 16.54
CA VAL A 80 13.94 -25.98 16.70
C VAL A 80 12.70 -25.72 15.86
N PRO A 81 12.50 -26.46 14.74
CA PRO A 81 11.31 -26.30 13.91
C PRO A 81 10.08 -26.83 14.64
N THR A 82 9.02 -26.01 14.64
CA THR A 82 7.72 -26.35 15.21
C THR A 82 6.62 -26.07 14.18
N THR A 83 5.47 -26.73 14.31
CA THR A 83 4.31 -26.51 13.43
C THR A 83 3.02 -26.51 14.26
N SER A 84 1.90 -26.11 13.68
CA SER A 84 0.61 -26.18 14.34
C SER A 84 0.22 -27.57 14.85
N THR A 85 0.89 -28.61 14.38
CA THR A 85 0.70 -30.01 14.81
C THR A 85 1.86 -30.58 15.61
N THR A 86 2.97 -29.87 15.72
CA THR A 86 4.19 -30.33 16.38
C THR A 86 4.82 -29.20 17.18
N GLY A 87 5.00 -29.40 18.47
CA GLY A 87 5.66 -28.43 19.35
C GLY A 87 4.72 -27.40 19.97
N TRP A 88 3.48 -27.31 19.54
CA TRP A 88 2.45 -26.41 20.09
C TRP A 88 1.27 -27.17 20.67
N THR A 89 0.69 -26.61 21.72
CA THR A 89 -0.54 -27.10 22.35
C THR A 89 -1.61 -26.01 22.23
N LEU A 90 -2.73 -26.33 21.63
CA LEU A 90 -3.87 -25.41 21.56
C LEU A 90 -4.47 -25.21 22.96
N LEU A 91 -4.52 -23.97 23.42
CA LEU A 91 -5.12 -23.56 24.69
C LEU A 91 -6.61 -23.28 24.53
N SER A 92 -6.98 -22.53 23.49
CA SER A 92 -8.36 -22.16 23.23
C SER A 92 -8.58 -21.74 21.79
N VAL A 93 -9.85 -21.85 21.35
CA VAL A 93 -10.35 -21.14 20.14
C VAL A 93 -11.55 -20.31 20.58
N THR A 94 -11.48 -19.01 20.33
CA THR A 94 -12.55 -18.07 20.72
C THR A 94 -13.20 -17.52 19.45
N PRO A 95 -14.51 -17.77 19.21
CA PRO A 95 -15.22 -17.18 18.09
C PRO A 95 -15.58 -15.72 18.37
N GLY A 96 -15.36 -14.86 17.37
CA GLY A 96 -15.90 -13.51 17.26
C GLY A 96 -17.10 -13.47 16.32
N SER A 97 -17.55 -12.27 15.94
CA SER A 97 -18.64 -12.09 14.97
C SER A 97 -18.23 -12.50 13.54
N ASP A 98 -16.96 -12.30 13.22
CA ASP A 98 -16.34 -12.45 11.89
C ASP A 98 -14.95 -13.06 11.96
N SER A 99 -14.59 -13.66 13.09
CA SER A 99 -13.22 -14.11 13.34
C SER A 99 -13.15 -15.30 14.28
N LEU A 100 -12.00 -15.99 14.22
CA LEU A 100 -11.56 -16.98 15.20
C LEU A 100 -10.21 -16.56 15.77
N LEU A 101 -10.07 -16.58 17.10
CA LEU A 101 -8.80 -16.40 17.79
C LEU A 101 -8.33 -17.76 18.34
N PHE A 102 -7.26 -18.27 17.77
CA PHE A 102 -6.54 -19.46 18.26
C PHE A 102 -5.43 -19.01 19.18
N ARG A 103 -5.37 -19.58 20.37
CA ARG A 103 -4.29 -19.35 21.32
C ARG A 103 -3.55 -20.64 21.59
N TYR A 104 -2.23 -20.59 21.49
CA TYR A 104 -1.36 -21.77 21.69
C TYR A 104 -0.34 -21.48 22.76
N SER A 105 0.18 -22.53 23.39
CA SER A 105 1.39 -22.50 24.19
C SER A 105 2.45 -23.41 23.57
N LEU A 106 3.72 -23.02 23.65
CA LEU A 106 4.82 -23.87 23.27
C LEU A 106 4.87 -25.08 24.20
N ALA A 107 4.96 -26.29 23.63
CA ALA A 107 4.95 -27.52 24.41
C ALA A 107 6.26 -27.65 25.21
N ALA A 108 6.17 -28.15 26.44
CA ALA A 108 7.33 -28.37 27.32
C ALA A 108 8.37 -29.37 26.79
N THR A 109 8.04 -30.08 25.71
CA THR A 109 8.97 -31.01 25.01
C THR A 109 9.89 -30.30 24.02
N VAL A 110 9.63 -29.01 23.71
CA VAL A 110 10.49 -28.19 22.84
C VAL A 110 11.62 -27.62 23.69
N THR A 111 12.85 -27.73 23.20
CA THR A 111 14.05 -27.20 23.89
C THR A 111 14.25 -25.70 23.75
N ALA A 112 13.21 -24.93 23.44
CA ALA A 112 13.20 -23.50 23.44
C ALA A 112 12.81 -22.97 24.85
N PRO A 113 12.97 -21.66 25.14
CA PRO A 113 12.57 -21.07 26.41
C PRO A 113 11.10 -21.35 26.73
N ALA A 114 10.81 -21.60 28.00
CA ALA A 114 9.45 -21.85 28.46
C ALA A 114 8.66 -20.54 28.54
N GLY A 115 7.34 -20.63 28.36
CA GLY A 115 6.42 -19.50 28.53
C GLY A 115 6.07 -18.76 27.24
N ILE A 116 6.43 -19.30 26.09
CA ILE A 116 6.09 -18.73 24.79
C ILE A 116 4.66 -19.13 24.41
N GLU A 117 3.86 -18.16 24.04
CA GLU A 117 2.50 -18.30 23.51
C GLU A 117 2.42 -17.71 22.11
N LEU A 118 1.47 -18.21 21.31
CA LEU A 118 1.13 -17.68 19.99
C LEU A 118 -0.37 -17.39 19.95
N ASP A 119 -0.70 -16.14 19.72
CA ASP A 119 -2.07 -15.69 19.42
C ASP A 119 -2.20 -15.52 17.91
N ARG A 120 -3.13 -16.28 17.32
CA ARG A 120 -3.37 -16.27 15.88
C ARG A 120 -4.84 -15.97 15.62
N ARG A 121 -5.10 -14.85 14.97
CA ARG A 121 -6.44 -14.41 14.63
C ARG A 121 -6.70 -14.54 13.14
N VAL A 122 -7.78 -15.20 12.79
CA VAL A 122 -8.26 -15.33 11.41
C VAL A 122 -9.57 -14.57 11.30
N VAL A 123 -9.64 -13.61 10.38
CA VAL A 123 -10.80 -12.75 10.11
C VAL A 123 -11.33 -13.06 8.72
N LEU A 124 -12.65 -13.04 8.57
CA LEU A 124 -13.36 -13.10 7.29
C LEU A 124 -14.42 -12.01 7.27
N ARG A 125 -14.30 -11.03 6.40
CA ARG A 125 -15.29 -9.95 6.31
C ARG A 125 -16.58 -10.43 5.63
N PRO A 126 -17.74 -9.83 5.95
CA PRO A 126 -19.00 -10.13 5.29
C PRO A 126 -18.91 -10.02 3.76
N GLY A 127 -19.29 -11.09 3.06
CA GLY A 127 -19.23 -11.14 1.58
C GLY A 127 -17.85 -11.27 0.96
N SER A 128 -16.77 -11.24 1.76
CA SER A 128 -15.41 -11.44 1.29
C SER A 128 -15.13 -12.89 0.92
N SER A 129 -14.18 -13.09 0.01
CA SER A 129 -13.57 -14.41 -0.29
C SER A 129 -12.14 -14.50 0.26
N VAL A 130 -11.74 -13.59 1.15
CA VAL A 130 -10.37 -13.44 1.65
C VAL A 130 -10.34 -13.63 3.16
N PHE A 131 -9.48 -14.51 3.63
CA PHE A 131 -9.14 -14.67 5.05
C PHE A 131 -7.92 -13.81 5.35
N GLU A 132 -8.04 -12.96 6.35
CA GLU A 132 -6.93 -12.17 6.91
C GLU A 132 -6.44 -12.88 8.18
N THR A 133 -5.16 -13.22 8.21
CA THR A 133 -4.54 -13.91 9.34
C THR A 133 -3.46 -13.04 9.94
N THR A 134 -3.61 -12.68 11.22
CA THR A 134 -2.57 -12.01 12.01
C THR A 134 -2.04 -12.95 13.08
N SER A 135 -0.75 -12.87 13.38
CA SER A 135 -0.09 -13.73 14.37
C SER A 135 0.83 -12.92 15.26
N THR A 136 0.65 -13.07 16.58
CA THR A 136 1.48 -12.41 17.60
C THR A 136 2.13 -13.47 18.48
N LEU A 137 3.44 -13.44 18.55
CA LEU A 137 4.24 -14.31 19.43
C LEU A 137 4.50 -13.56 20.75
N VAL A 138 4.19 -14.19 21.86
CA VAL A 138 4.28 -13.59 23.21
C VAL A 138 5.22 -14.42 24.07
N ASP A 139 6.17 -13.77 24.73
CA ASP A 139 7.05 -14.40 25.73
C ASP A 139 6.62 -13.98 27.13
N ASN A 140 6.06 -14.92 27.87
CA ASN A 140 5.73 -14.80 29.29
C ASN A 140 6.85 -15.40 30.19
N GLY A 141 7.92 -15.89 29.58
CA GLY A 141 9.04 -16.56 30.27
C GLY A 141 10.16 -15.61 30.68
N PRO A 142 11.18 -16.15 31.34
CA PRO A 142 12.31 -15.37 31.85
C PRO A 142 13.50 -15.24 30.88
N ALA A 143 13.50 -15.92 29.76
CA ALA A 143 14.63 -16.00 28.84
C ALA A 143 14.19 -15.69 27.39
N PRO A 144 14.97 -14.92 26.62
CA PRO A 144 14.64 -14.59 25.25
C PRO A 144 14.67 -15.82 24.35
N ALA A 145 13.86 -15.80 23.29
CA ALA A 145 13.87 -16.78 22.21
C ALA A 145 14.26 -16.13 20.88
N ARG A 146 14.90 -16.89 19.99
CA ARG A 146 15.26 -16.45 18.65
C ARG A 146 14.28 -17.06 17.65
N VAL A 147 13.66 -16.22 16.84
CA VAL A 147 12.77 -16.62 15.75
C VAL A 147 13.57 -16.58 14.45
N SER A 148 13.93 -17.74 13.90
CA SER A 148 14.78 -17.84 12.71
C SER A 148 13.98 -17.88 11.41
N SER A 149 12.77 -18.43 11.44
CA SER A 149 11.83 -18.42 10.32
C SER A 149 10.41 -18.69 10.80
N TYR A 150 9.42 -18.31 10.02
CA TYR A 150 8.02 -18.67 10.27
C TYR A 150 7.20 -18.70 8.98
N THR A 151 6.13 -19.50 9.00
CA THR A 151 5.05 -19.50 8.03
C THR A 151 3.81 -18.97 8.72
N LEU A 152 3.30 -17.82 8.28
CA LEU A 152 2.16 -17.14 8.92
C LEU A 152 0.86 -17.87 8.68
N ASP A 153 0.63 -18.30 7.45
CA ASP A 153 -0.57 -19.01 7.02
C ASP A 153 -0.21 -19.96 5.89
N GLN A 154 -0.75 -21.16 5.93
CA GLN A 154 -0.52 -22.14 4.88
C GLN A 154 -1.70 -23.07 4.65
N VAL A 155 -1.82 -23.53 3.42
CA VAL A 155 -2.82 -24.51 2.99
C VAL A 155 -2.15 -25.61 2.19
N THR A 156 -2.28 -26.86 2.64
CA THR A 156 -1.79 -28.02 1.89
C THR A 156 -2.71 -28.32 0.72
N THR A 157 -2.18 -28.22 -0.49
CA THR A 157 -2.94 -28.43 -1.71
C THR A 157 -2.11 -29.10 -2.80
N THR A 158 -2.67 -30.09 -3.47
CA THR A 158 -2.14 -30.66 -4.71
C THR A 158 -3.06 -30.35 -5.89
N ALA A 159 -4.17 -29.64 -5.64
CA ALA A 159 -5.13 -29.26 -6.67
C ALA A 159 -4.59 -28.18 -7.63
N LEU A 160 -3.49 -27.53 -7.23
CA LEU A 160 -2.82 -26.49 -7.98
C LEU A 160 -1.41 -26.95 -8.30
N LEU A 161 -1.08 -26.99 -9.57
CA LEU A 161 0.26 -27.32 -10.02
C LEU A 161 1.13 -26.05 -9.94
N PRO A 162 2.41 -26.16 -9.56
CA PRO A 162 3.33 -25.03 -9.64
C PRO A 162 3.32 -24.31 -11.00
N ALA A 163 3.11 -25.05 -12.12
CA ALA A 163 2.92 -24.52 -13.47
C ALA A 163 1.81 -23.46 -13.64
N GLN A 164 1.00 -23.24 -12.61
CA GLN A 164 -0.10 -22.26 -12.63
C GLN A 164 0.14 -21.13 -11.61
N ALA A 165 1.31 -21.08 -11.01
CA ALA A 165 1.68 -20.01 -10.09
C ALA A 165 2.15 -18.76 -10.84
N GLN A 166 1.76 -17.61 -10.35
CA GLN A 166 2.23 -16.30 -10.79
C GLN A 166 2.56 -15.49 -9.55
N ALA A 167 3.80 -15.06 -9.44
CA ALA A 167 4.25 -14.17 -8.39
C ALA A 167 4.28 -12.72 -8.90
N TYR A 168 3.88 -11.80 -8.04
CA TYR A 168 3.98 -10.37 -8.26
C TYR A 168 4.86 -9.81 -7.16
N ASN A 169 5.94 -9.15 -7.56
CA ASN A 169 6.79 -8.40 -6.65
C ASN A 169 6.54 -6.93 -6.89
N GLY A 170 6.17 -6.21 -5.87
CA GLY A 170 6.18 -4.77 -5.88
C GLY A 170 7.64 -4.30 -5.87
N GLY A 171 7.89 -3.14 -6.38
CA GLY A 171 9.21 -2.53 -6.37
C GLY A 171 9.08 -1.02 -6.37
N SER A 172 10.18 -0.34 -6.12
CA SER A 172 10.23 1.10 -6.27
C SER A 172 10.51 1.47 -7.73
N ASP A 173 10.40 2.74 -8.06
CA ASP A 173 10.70 3.37 -9.33
C ASP A 173 12.08 3.02 -9.94
N TRP A 174 13.01 2.58 -9.10
CA TRP A 174 14.36 2.18 -9.51
C TRP A 174 14.42 0.81 -10.22
N ARG A 175 13.33 0.07 -10.28
CA ARG A 175 13.25 -1.25 -10.93
C ARG A 175 12.37 -1.19 -12.18
N ASP A 176 12.87 -1.73 -13.28
CA ASP A 176 12.07 -1.89 -14.50
C ASP A 176 11.19 -3.17 -14.48
N ASP A 177 11.26 -3.97 -13.41
CA ASP A 177 10.65 -5.29 -13.31
C ASP A 177 9.60 -5.43 -12.18
N TYR A 178 8.88 -4.38 -11.85
CA TYR A 178 7.85 -4.35 -10.81
C TYR A 178 6.80 -5.45 -10.94
N ARG A 179 6.38 -5.71 -12.14
CA ARG A 179 5.43 -6.76 -12.45
C ARG A 179 6.19 -7.97 -12.97
N HIS A 180 6.93 -8.60 -12.07
CA HIS A 180 7.52 -9.88 -12.40
C HIS A 180 6.44 -10.96 -12.31
N VAL A 181 5.91 -11.38 -13.45
CA VAL A 181 4.97 -12.50 -13.55
C VAL A 181 5.79 -13.71 -13.94
N THR A 182 6.22 -14.51 -12.98
CA THR A 182 6.86 -15.78 -13.28
C THR A 182 5.78 -16.81 -13.56
N ASN A 183 5.82 -17.36 -14.78
CA ASN A 183 5.06 -18.56 -15.14
C ASN A 183 5.90 -19.83 -14.93
N GLU A 184 7.03 -19.71 -14.27
CA GLU A 184 7.99 -20.79 -14.11
C GLU A 184 7.67 -21.62 -12.87
N ALA A 185 6.78 -22.42 -13.01
CA ALA A 185 6.40 -23.55 -12.20
C ALA A 185 7.50 -24.53 -11.85
N ALA A 186 8.67 -24.37 -12.38
CA ALA A 186 9.79 -25.28 -12.15
C ALA A 186 10.52 -25.02 -10.84
N ALA A 187 10.37 -23.84 -10.26
CA ALA A 187 10.97 -23.48 -9.01
C ALA A 187 9.93 -23.48 -7.90
N PHE A 188 10.05 -24.36 -6.92
CA PHE A 188 9.36 -24.27 -5.64
C PHE A 188 9.81 -23.05 -4.82
N ASP A 189 10.63 -22.20 -5.41
CA ASP A 189 11.26 -21.03 -4.83
C ASP A 189 10.73 -19.74 -5.45
N ASP A 190 9.68 -19.79 -6.30
CA ASP A 190 8.97 -18.60 -6.76
C ASP A 190 8.22 -17.98 -5.59
N GLU A 191 8.69 -16.86 -5.15
CA GLU A 191 8.15 -16.08 -4.07
C GLU A 191 7.86 -14.64 -4.53
N GLY A 192 6.86 -14.04 -3.92
CA GLY A 192 6.47 -12.68 -4.15
C GLY A 192 5.61 -12.16 -3.02
N GLU A 193 5.40 -10.86 -2.95
CA GLU A 193 4.44 -10.31 -2.01
C GLU A 193 3.04 -10.82 -2.30
N VAL A 194 2.73 -11.00 -3.58
CA VAL A 194 1.49 -11.63 -4.04
C VAL A 194 1.82 -12.88 -4.81
N LEU A 195 1.22 -13.99 -4.42
CA LEU A 195 1.22 -15.24 -5.16
C LEU A 195 -0.21 -15.57 -5.59
N ARG A 196 -0.43 -15.73 -6.90
CA ARG A 196 -1.67 -16.26 -7.46
C ARG A 196 -1.43 -17.64 -8.04
N VAL A 197 -2.24 -18.62 -7.68
CA VAL A 197 -2.13 -20.00 -8.16
C VAL A 197 -3.47 -20.45 -8.75
N GLY A 198 -3.47 -20.87 -9.99
CA GLY A 198 -4.65 -21.32 -10.73
C GLY A 198 -4.88 -20.51 -12.01
N GLY A 199 -5.90 -20.91 -12.75
CA GLY A 199 -6.35 -20.24 -14.00
C GLY A 199 -7.56 -19.32 -13.75
N ASP A 200 -8.72 -19.71 -14.34
CA ASP A 200 -9.99 -18.98 -14.16
C ASP A 200 -10.51 -19.03 -12.71
N ALA A 201 -10.06 -19.99 -11.92
CA ALA A 201 -10.34 -20.08 -10.48
C ALA A 201 -9.10 -20.63 -9.76
N GLY A 202 -8.88 -20.17 -8.55
CA GLY A 202 -7.68 -20.53 -7.80
C GLY A 202 -7.62 -19.93 -6.40
N LEU A 203 -6.40 -19.89 -5.89
CA LEU A 203 -6.02 -19.24 -4.65
C LEU A 203 -5.09 -18.06 -4.94
N PHE A 204 -5.12 -17.07 -4.08
CA PHE A 204 -4.06 -16.07 -4.00
C PHE A 204 -3.67 -15.85 -2.54
N LEU A 205 -2.43 -15.47 -2.35
CA LEU A 205 -1.87 -15.09 -1.06
C LEU A 205 -1.18 -13.75 -1.21
N VAL A 206 -1.30 -12.93 -0.17
CA VAL A 206 -0.60 -11.65 -0.08
C VAL A 206 0.05 -11.55 1.29
N SER A 207 1.31 -11.16 1.31
CA SER A 207 2.00 -10.74 2.52
C SER A 207 1.84 -9.23 2.67
N GLN A 208 1.31 -8.79 3.81
CA GLN A 208 1.26 -7.35 4.11
C GLN A 208 2.59 -6.85 4.68
N ARG A 209 3.38 -7.76 5.23
CA ARG A 209 4.57 -7.37 5.96
C ARG A 209 5.68 -6.91 5.00
N ARG A 210 6.25 -5.76 5.30
CA ARG A 210 7.55 -5.33 4.85
C ARG A 210 8.65 -6.26 5.45
N GLY A 211 9.81 -6.31 4.86
CA GLY A 211 10.94 -6.97 5.51
C GLY A 211 11.00 -8.49 5.37
N GLY A 212 10.58 -9.05 4.24
CA GLY A 212 10.93 -10.41 3.85
C GLY A 212 9.91 -11.51 4.14
N ALA A 213 8.66 -11.15 4.45
CA ALA A 213 7.59 -12.14 4.40
C ALA A 213 7.06 -12.22 2.97
N MET A 214 7.14 -13.41 2.37
CA MET A 214 6.80 -13.65 0.98
C MET A 214 5.77 -14.76 0.85
N SER A 215 4.87 -14.60 -0.11
CA SER A 215 3.92 -15.64 -0.51
C SER A 215 4.60 -16.63 -1.45
N ARG A 216 4.55 -17.92 -1.15
CA ARG A 216 5.21 -18.94 -1.96
C ARG A 216 4.49 -20.27 -2.06
N VAL A 217 4.90 -21.08 -3.01
CA VAL A 217 4.61 -22.52 -3.07
C VAL A 217 5.78 -23.28 -2.44
N GLY A 218 5.52 -23.97 -1.34
CA GLY A 218 6.53 -24.70 -0.61
C GLY A 218 6.24 -26.20 -0.46
N ARG A 219 7.14 -26.90 0.24
CA ARG A 219 6.93 -28.29 0.68
C ARG A 219 7.04 -28.39 2.20
N ASP A 220 6.08 -29.04 2.81
CA ASP A 220 6.14 -29.34 4.24
C ASP A 220 7.17 -30.45 4.54
N ALA A 221 7.44 -30.68 5.82
CA ALA A 221 8.39 -31.70 6.27
C ALA A 221 8.07 -33.13 5.79
N SER A 222 6.81 -33.38 5.37
CA SER A 222 6.40 -34.67 4.77
C SER A 222 6.48 -34.67 3.25
N GLY A 223 6.98 -33.60 2.63
CA GLY A 223 7.12 -33.44 1.18
C GLY A 223 5.82 -33.08 0.45
N ARG A 224 4.75 -32.72 1.19
CA ARG A 224 3.48 -32.29 0.60
C ARG A 224 3.55 -30.83 0.19
N THR A 225 2.97 -30.49 -0.95
CA THR A 225 2.90 -29.11 -1.44
C THR A 225 1.93 -28.29 -0.59
N TYR A 226 2.37 -27.10 -0.19
CA TYR A 226 1.52 -26.07 0.39
C TYR A 226 1.67 -24.74 -0.38
N VAL A 227 0.70 -23.87 -0.23
CA VAL A 227 0.80 -22.44 -0.53
C VAL A 227 0.75 -21.70 0.80
N GLY A 228 1.64 -20.73 1.01
CA GLY A 228 1.75 -20.07 2.29
C GLY A 228 2.48 -18.72 2.22
N VAL A 229 2.41 -17.96 3.31
CA VAL A 229 3.19 -16.73 3.52
C VAL A 229 4.30 -17.04 4.52
N ASP A 230 5.51 -17.04 4.03
CA ASP A 230 6.71 -17.42 4.79
C ASP A 230 7.60 -16.20 5.01
N TRP A 231 8.21 -16.16 6.17
CA TRP A 231 9.36 -15.32 6.45
C TRP A 231 10.54 -16.24 6.82
N ALA A 232 11.63 -16.10 6.11
CA ALA A 232 12.82 -16.87 6.39
C ALA A 232 14.06 -15.96 6.38
N ARG A 233 15.02 -16.29 7.22
CA ARG A 233 16.27 -15.54 7.39
C ARG A 233 17.02 -15.30 6.08
N ASP A 234 16.90 -16.22 5.13
CA ASP A 234 17.62 -16.20 3.86
C ASP A 234 16.72 -15.78 2.68
N ALA A 235 15.49 -15.34 2.93
CA ALA A 235 14.50 -14.98 1.91
C ALA A 235 14.68 -13.57 1.32
N PHE A 236 15.72 -12.86 1.72
CA PHE A 236 16.07 -11.55 1.17
C PHE A 236 16.94 -11.67 -0.08
N ASP A 237 16.46 -12.32 -1.11
CA ASP A 237 17.03 -12.14 -2.45
C ASP A 237 16.24 -11.07 -3.20
N PHE A 238 16.73 -9.86 -3.17
CA PHE A 238 16.14 -8.74 -3.90
C PHE A 238 16.33 -8.84 -5.41
N GLY A 239 16.83 -9.96 -5.90
CA GLY A 239 17.18 -10.15 -7.32
C GLY A 239 18.30 -9.22 -7.80
N PRO A 240 18.83 -9.44 -9.00
CA PRO A 240 19.81 -8.53 -9.59
C PRO A 240 19.15 -7.20 -9.92
N LEU A 241 19.56 -6.14 -9.23
CA LEU A 241 19.19 -4.78 -9.57
C LEU A 241 19.65 -4.43 -10.97
N GLN A 242 18.76 -3.91 -11.76
CA GLN A 242 19.12 -3.29 -13.02
C GLN A 242 19.65 -1.88 -12.78
N SER A 243 20.92 -1.68 -13.12
CA SER A 243 21.60 -0.44 -13.50
C SER A 243 21.34 0.88 -12.76
N SER A 244 20.84 0.87 -11.52
CA SER A 244 20.79 2.09 -10.72
C SER A 244 22.18 2.56 -10.31
N PRO A 245 22.44 3.86 -10.23
CA PRO A 245 23.70 4.34 -9.70
C PRO A 245 23.89 3.80 -8.27
N PRO A 246 25.07 3.28 -7.93
CA PRO A 246 25.32 2.67 -6.62
C PRO A 246 25.12 3.61 -5.43
N SER A 247 24.90 4.90 -5.67
CA SER A 247 24.89 5.95 -4.66
C SER A 247 23.65 5.99 -3.76
N TYR A 248 22.50 5.54 -4.24
CA TYR A 248 21.24 5.64 -3.48
C TYR A 248 20.79 4.31 -2.88
N ASN A 249 21.56 3.24 -3.05
CA ASN A 249 21.06 1.89 -2.83
C ASN A 249 21.95 1.08 -1.92
N ARG A 250 21.75 1.20 -0.62
CA ARG A 250 22.53 0.46 0.37
C ARG A 250 22.09 -0.99 0.51
N LEU A 251 20.80 -1.25 0.36
CA LEU A 251 20.25 -2.60 0.55
C LEU A 251 20.67 -3.56 -0.55
N ASP A 252 20.92 -3.04 -1.74
CA ASP A 252 21.31 -3.82 -2.90
C ASP A 252 22.80 -3.75 -3.23
N ASN A 253 23.55 -3.01 -2.44
CA ASN A 253 24.99 -2.96 -2.61
C ASN A 253 25.60 -4.21 -1.93
N PRO A 254 26.21 -5.13 -2.69
CA PRO A 254 26.85 -6.32 -2.08
C PRO A 254 27.99 -5.96 -1.11
N ALA A 255 28.45 -4.71 -1.11
CA ALA A 255 29.38 -4.20 -0.10
C ALA A 255 28.70 -3.89 1.25
N TYR A 256 27.37 -3.82 1.28
CA TYR A 256 26.58 -3.57 2.49
C TYR A 256 25.47 -4.62 2.64
N PRO A 257 25.85 -5.89 2.89
CA PRO A 257 24.84 -6.91 3.14
C PRO A 257 24.06 -6.52 4.39
N VAL A 258 22.76 -6.29 4.26
CA VAL A 258 21.88 -6.19 5.41
C VAL A 258 21.89 -7.54 6.10
N PRO A 259 22.43 -7.66 7.31
CA PRO A 259 22.44 -8.94 7.99
C PRO A 259 21.01 -9.27 8.40
N VAL A 260 20.36 -10.17 7.69
CA VAL A 260 19.11 -10.75 8.15
C VAL A 260 19.42 -11.61 9.36
N ARG A 261 19.09 -11.09 10.53
CA ARG A 261 19.29 -11.77 11.80
C ARG A 261 17.98 -12.40 12.24
N ALA A 262 18.07 -13.48 13.00
CA ALA A 262 16.88 -14.02 13.65
C ALA A 262 16.27 -12.98 14.58
N ARG A 263 14.96 -12.80 14.52
CA ARG A 263 14.23 -11.89 15.43
C ARG A 263 14.39 -12.36 16.87
N VAL A 264 14.51 -11.42 17.79
CA VAL A 264 14.70 -11.74 19.21
C VAL A 264 13.43 -11.39 19.98
N LEU A 265 12.66 -12.42 20.33
CA LEU A 265 11.55 -12.29 21.27
C LEU A 265 12.12 -12.17 22.68
N ARG A 266 12.00 -11.00 23.28
CA ARG A 266 12.54 -10.69 24.61
C ARG A 266 11.57 -11.13 25.71
N PRO A 267 12.07 -11.44 26.93
CA PRO A 267 11.21 -11.72 28.07
C PRO A 267 10.15 -10.65 28.30
N LEU A 268 8.92 -11.08 28.57
CA LEU A 268 7.77 -10.21 28.85
C LEU A 268 7.45 -9.22 27.69
N SER A 269 7.75 -9.62 26.48
CA SER A 269 7.45 -8.86 25.27
C SER A 269 6.65 -9.68 24.26
N SER A 270 6.27 -9.05 23.16
CA SER A 270 5.62 -9.68 22.02
C SER A 270 6.23 -9.20 20.71
N ILE A 271 6.15 -10.05 19.70
CA ILE A 271 6.50 -9.75 18.32
C ILE A 271 5.24 -9.96 17.47
N ASP A 272 4.88 -8.95 16.68
CA ASP A 272 3.93 -9.12 15.58
C ASP A 272 4.65 -9.81 14.42
N LEU A 273 4.13 -10.96 14.00
CA LEU A 273 4.69 -11.72 12.88
C LEU A 273 4.18 -11.21 11.52
N GLY A 274 3.23 -10.28 11.52
CA GLY A 274 2.63 -9.68 10.34
C GLY A 274 1.27 -10.25 9.98
N THR A 275 0.75 -9.81 8.82
CA THR A 275 -0.55 -10.18 8.29
C THR A 275 -0.41 -10.93 6.97
N ALA A 276 -1.11 -12.04 6.84
CA ALA A 276 -1.25 -12.80 5.61
C ALA A 276 -2.71 -12.76 5.13
N TYR A 277 -2.91 -12.58 3.83
CA TYR A 277 -4.20 -12.71 3.18
C TYR A 277 -4.22 -13.96 2.33
N LEU A 278 -5.23 -14.80 2.53
CA LEU A 278 -5.49 -16.00 1.73
C LEU A 278 -6.86 -15.87 1.08
N GLY A 279 -6.90 -15.69 -0.23
CA GLY A 279 -8.14 -15.54 -0.97
C GLY A 279 -8.46 -16.72 -1.90
N VAL A 280 -9.74 -16.93 -2.13
CA VAL A 280 -10.27 -17.84 -3.17
C VAL A 280 -10.94 -17.01 -4.24
N TYR A 281 -10.61 -17.22 -5.51
CA TYR A 281 -11.16 -16.44 -6.62
C TYR A 281 -11.75 -17.30 -7.73
N SER A 282 -12.63 -16.68 -8.52
CA SER A 282 -13.11 -17.18 -9.81
C SER A 282 -13.34 -16.00 -10.73
N GLY A 283 -13.04 -16.17 -12.01
CA GLY A 283 -13.14 -15.11 -13.03
C GLY A 283 -11.78 -14.59 -13.52
N GLY A 284 -10.68 -15.21 -13.08
CA GLY A 284 -9.34 -14.86 -13.54
C GLY A 284 -8.56 -13.96 -12.60
N ALA A 285 -7.43 -13.45 -13.07
CA ALA A 285 -6.48 -12.65 -12.28
C ALA A 285 -7.09 -11.34 -11.78
N ASP A 286 -7.84 -10.65 -12.64
CA ASP A 286 -8.45 -9.35 -12.30
C ASP A 286 -9.47 -9.48 -11.16
N GLU A 287 -10.22 -10.59 -11.13
CA GLU A 287 -11.17 -10.85 -10.03
C GLU A 287 -10.44 -11.22 -8.72
N ALA A 288 -9.28 -11.89 -8.80
CA ALA A 288 -8.43 -12.15 -7.65
C ALA A 288 -7.93 -10.83 -7.04
N ALA A 289 -7.37 -9.97 -7.86
CA ALA A 289 -6.87 -8.67 -7.46
C ALA A 289 -7.98 -7.76 -6.92
N ALA A 290 -9.12 -7.69 -7.60
CA ALA A 290 -10.27 -6.93 -7.14
C ALA A 290 -10.86 -7.46 -5.82
N ALA A 291 -10.79 -8.76 -5.56
CA ALA A 291 -11.18 -9.33 -4.28
C ALA A 291 -10.25 -8.86 -3.16
N PHE A 292 -8.93 -8.90 -3.40
CA PHE A 292 -7.94 -8.43 -2.45
C PHE A 292 -8.07 -6.92 -2.19
N THR A 293 -8.12 -6.08 -3.22
CA THR A 293 -8.16 -4.62 -3.06
C THR A 293 -9.42 -4.14 -2.33
N ARG A 294 -10.57 -4.79 -2.57
CA ARG A 294 -11.79 -4.53 -1.79
C ARG A 294 -11.64 -4.84 -0.30
N ASP A 295 -10.96 -5.94 0.01
CA ASP A 295 -10.73 -6.38 1.39
C ASP A 295 -9.67 -5.52 2.07
N PHE A 296 -8.57 -5.27 1.37
CA PHE A 296 -7.46 -4.44 1.83
C PHE A 296 -7.87 -2.98 2.09
N ALA A 297 -8.82 -2.43 1.33
CA ALA A 297 -9.36 -1.09 1.58
C ALA A 297 -9.89 -0.91 3.01
N GLY A 298 -10.28 -2.00 3.68
CA GLY A 298 -10.67 -1.97 5.09
C GLY A 298 -9.50 -1.91 6.07
N ALA A 299 -8.27 -2.14 5.61
CA ALA A 299 -7.04 -2.02 6.40
C ALA A 299 -6.36 -0.66 6.24
N VAL A 300 -6.76 0.13 5.23
CA VAL A 300 -6.21 1.46 4.98
C VAL A 300 -6.68 2.43 6.06
N GLU A 301 -5.77 3.28 6.54
CA GLU A 301 -6.05 4.25 7.59
C GLU A 301 -7.14 5.24 7.17
N PRO A 302 -8.18 5.49 7.99
CA PRO A 302 -9.24 6.43 7.65
C PRO A 302 -8.80 7.89 7.49
N SER A 303 -7.68 8.29 8.08
CA SER A 303 -7.11 9.64 7.91
C SER A 303 -6.51 9.86 6.53
N TYR A 304 -6.31 8.78 5.78
CA TYR A 304 -5.84 8.82 4.42
C TYR A 304 -6.84 9.54 3.52
N ALA A 305 -6.57 10.80 3.30
CA ALA A 305 -7.38 11.63 2.42
C ALA A 305 -6.75 11.66 1.03
N HIS A 306 -7.59 11.43 0.01
CA HIS A 306 -7.19 11.65 -1.37
C HIS A 306 -7.14 13.16 -1.65
N SER A 307 -6.16 13.87 -1.07
CA SER A 307 -5.92 15.27 -1.34
C SER A 307 -5.37 15.49 -2.75
N VAL A 308 -5.33 16.73 -3.17
CA VAL A 308 -4.57 17.16 -4.34
C VAL A 308 -3.46 18.05 -3.84
N ASP A 309 -2.24 17.61 -4.03
CA ASP A 309 -1.08 18.19 -3.37
C ASP A 309 -0.12 18.84 -4.35
N ILE A 310 0.69 19.75 -3.86
CA ILE A 310 1.93 20.19 -4.50
C ILE A 310 3.10 19.87 -3.57
N ASN A 311 4.15 19.29 -4.12
CA ASN A 311 5.41 19.11 -3.44
C ASN A 311 6.43 20.11 -3.99
N THR A 312 7.16 20.78 -3.09
CA THR A 312 8.06 21.87 -3.45
C THR A 312 9.49 21.46 -3.75
N PHE A 313 9.83 20.16 -3.69
CA PHE A 313 11.20 19.71 -4.00
C PHE A 313 11.62 20.19 -5.39
N HIS A 314 10.77 20.07 -6.39
CA HIS A 314 11.03 20.62 -7.71
C HIS A 314 10.19 21.88 -7.94
N PRO A 315 10.80 23.04 -8.26
CA PRO A 315 12.22 23.26 -8.53
C PRO A 315 13.06 23.83 -7.36
N TRP A 316 12.54 23.80 -6.10
CA TRP A 316 13.18 24.53 -4.99
C TRP A 316 14.02 23.68 -4.04
N GLY A 317 14.01 22.35 -4.14
CA GLY A 317 14.87 21.45 -3.37
C GLY A 317 16.35 21.55 -3.77
N HIS A 318 17.23 20.94 -3.02
CA HIS A 318 18.68 20.89 -3.22
C HIS A 318 19.32 22.26 -3.56
N GLY A 319 19.08 23.26 -2.71
CA GLY A 319 19.68 24.60 -2.90
C GLY A 319 18.94 25.51 -3.88
N GLY A 320 17.80 25.08 -4.40
CA GLY A 320 17.00 25.81 -5.38
C GLY A 320 16.26 27.04 -4.85
N GLY A 321 16.39 27.37 -3.56
CA GLY A 321 15.86 28.60 -3.00
C GLY A 321 14.50 28.44 -2.31
N MET A 322 14.26 27.34 -1.63
CA MET A 322 13.16 27.17 -0.70
C MET A 322 13.12 28.35 0.29
N SER A 323 12.10 29.16 0.23
CA SER A 323 11.94 30.34 1.10
C SER A 323 10.52 30.88 1.07
N ASP A 324 10.13 31.55 2.15
CA ASP A 324 8.84 32.25 2.25
C ASP A 324 8.57 33.12 0.99
N ALA A 325 9.56 33.93 0.60
CA ALA A 325 9.41 34.87 -0.53
C ALA A 325 9.14 34.14 -1.87
N ASN A 326 9.82 33.02 -2.13
CA ASN A 326 9.65 32.26 -3.36
C ASN A 326 8.37 31.42 -3.38
N LEU A 327 7.91 30.98 -2.21
CA LEU A 327 6.76 30.08 -2.13
C LEU A 327 5.41 30.78 -2.07
N ARG A 328 5.31 32.01 -1.57
CA ARG A 328 4.02 32.75 -1.54
C ARG A 328 3.32 32.84 -2.91
N PRO A 329 4.02 33.13 -4.04
CA PRO A 329 3.38 33.08 -5.35
C PRO A 329 2.83 31.71 -5.72
N GLN A 330 3.53 30.64 -5.30
CA GLN A 330 3.12 29.25 -5.53
C GLN A 330 1.85 28.91 -4.74
N VAL A 331 1.78 29.29 -3.47
CA VAL A 331 0.59 29.13 -2.64
C VAL A 331 -0.63 29.77 -3.30
N LEU A 332 -0.49 30.98 -3.87
CA LEU A 332 -1.58 31.65 -4.59
C LEU A 332 -1.95 30.91 -5.87
N ALA A 333 -0.99 30.41 -6.61
CA ALA A 333 -1.23 29.61 -7.82
C ALA A 333 -1.93 28.29 -7.46
N ALA A 334 -1.45 27.56 -6.47
CA ALA A 334 -2.03 26.33 -5.97
C ALA A 334 -3.48 26.53 -5.52
N LYS A 335 -3.73 27.56 -4.72
CA LYS A 335 -5.09 27.95 -4.30
C LYS A 335 -6.02 28.22 -5.49
N ALA A 336 -5.53 28.96 -6.49
CA ALA A 336 -6.32 29.32 -7.67
C ALA A 336 -6.70 28.08 -8.50
N LEU A 337 -5.90 27.03 -8.46
CA LEU A 337 -6.16 25.75 -9.12
C LEU A 337 -7.08 24.84 -8.30
N GLY A 338 -7.20 25.06 -6.99
CA GLY A 338 -7.97 24.20 -6.10
C GLY A 338 -7.15 23.08 -5.46
N VAL A 339 -5.83 23.16 -5.48
CA VAL A 339 -4.90 22.32 -4.70
C VAL A 339 -5.24 22.45 -3.22
N GLU A 340 -5.17 21.35 -2.49
CA GLU A 340 -5.61 21.26 -1.09
C GLU A 340 -4.45 21.34 -0.11
N THR A 341 -3.37 20.57 -0.35
CA THR A 341 -2.17 20.56 0.50
C THR A 341 -0.98 21.18 -0.23
N PHE A 342 -0.23 21.97 0.49
CA PHE A 342 1.02 22.56 0.04
C PHE A 342 2.17 21.96 0.86
N MET A 343 2.84 20.96 0.28
CA MET A 343 3.91 20.20 0.90
C MET A 343 5.24 20.94 0.73
N LEU A 344 5.84 21.37 1.84
CA LEU A 344 7.23 21.80 1.86
C LEU A 344 8.11 20.57 1.97
N ASP A 345 8.85 20.30 0.91
CA ASP A 345 9.85 19.24 0.90
C ASP A 345 11.13 19.66 1.61
N ASP A 346 12.19 18.92 1.53
CA ASP A 346 13.48 19.22 2.17
C ASP A 346 13.89 20.70 2.08
N GLN A 347 14.58 21.19 3.11
CA GLN A 347 15.08 22.55 3.30
C GLN A 347 14.09 23.58 3.91
N TRP A 348 12.92 23.19 4.41
CA TRP A 348 12.14 24.07 5.26
C TRP A 348 12.78 24.19 6.66
N GLN A 349 13.42 23.13 7.10
CA GLN A 349 14.17 23.01 8.34
C GLN A 349 15.58 23.56 8.15
N GLY A 350 16.22 23.99 9.22
CA GLY A 350 17.54 24.52 9.17
C GLY A 350 18.16 24.88 10.51
N GLY A 351 19.40 25.25 10.45
CA GLY A 351 20.25 25.62 11.57
C GLY A 351 21.70 25.48 11.18
N ALA A 352 22.65 25.73 12.07
CA ALA A 352 24.08 25.65 11.82
C ALA A 352 24.53 24.20 11.56
N GLY A 353 24.19 23.65 10.39
CA GLY A 353 24.58 22.33 9.92
C GLY A 353 23.62 21.22 10.32
N GLY A 354 22.37 21.52 10.66
CA GLY A 354 21.52 20.51 11.18
C GLY A 354 20.07 20.62 10.75
N GLU A 355 19.83 20.30 9.55
CA GLU A 355 18.49 20.26 9.03
C GLU A 355 17.72 19.08 9.63
N SER A 356 18.24 17.87 9.49
CA SER A 356 17.60 16.65 10.01
C SER A 356 17.97 16.41 11.47
N GLY A 357 17.01 15.98 12.27
CA GLY A 357 17.16 15.66 13.68
C GLY A 357 16.60 16.71 14.65
N ASP A 358 16.74 18.00 14.36
CA ASP A 358 16.20 19.07 15.20
C ASP A 358 14.77 19.48 14.81
N TRP A 359 14.42 19.37 13.53
CA TRP A 359 13.09 19.63 12.95
C TRP A 359 12.52 21.00 13.34
N ARG A 360 13.34 22.04 13.16
CA ARG A 360 12.98 23.43 13.41
C ARG A 360 13.02 24.22 12.11
N TRP A 361 12.17 25.22 12.00
CA TRP A 361 12.18 26.12 10.86
C TRP A 361 13.51 26.86 10.73
N ASP A 362 13.95 27.03 9.49
CA ASP A 362 15.10 27.87 9.18
C ASP A 362 14.66 29.37 9.18
N PRO A 363 15.07 30.18 10.19
CA PRO A 363 14.65 31.56 10.29
C PRO A 363 15.22 32.43 9.16
N ALA A 364 16.28 32.02 8.51
CA ALA A 364 16.84 32.77 7.37
C ALA A 364 15.96 32.63 6.11
N ARG A 365 15.30 31.47 5.96
CA ARG A 365 14.38 31.18 4.85
C ARG A 365 12.93 31.53 5.20
N PHE A 366 12.55 31.36 6.43
CA PHE A 366 11.19 31.54 6.94
C PHE A 366 11.18 32.50 8.14
N PRO A 367 11.13 33.83 7.89
CA PRO A 367 11.13 34.85 8.94
C PRO A 367 9.96 34.69 9.92
N GLY A 368 10.19 35.08 11.16
CA GLY A 368 9.24 34.95 12.26
C GLY A 368 9.51 33.73 13.16
N ALA A 369 10.25 32.74 12.66
CA ALA A 369 10.56 31.52 13.40
C ALA A 369 11.48 31.74 14.61
N GLU A 370 12.17 32.89 14.69
CA GLU A 370 13.13 33.18 15.76
C GLU A 370 12.49 33.36 17.13
N ALA A 371 11.23 33.79 17.15
CA ALA A 371 10.55 34.17 18.39
C ALA A 371 9.87 33.00 19.10
N ASP A 372 9.23 32.14 18.35
CA ASP A 372 8.36 31.07 18.88
C ASP A 372 8.41 29.77 18.02
N ASP A 373 9.42 29.65 17.17
CA ASP A 373 9.59 28.56 16.22
C ASP A 373 8.42 28.44 15.21
N ARG A 374 7.68 29.53 15.01
CA ARG A 374 6.54 29.60 14.10
C ARG A 374 6.72 30.71 13.09
N PRO A 375 6.96 30.39 11.79
CA PRO A 375 7.21 31.40 10.79
C PRO A 375 5.94 32.12 10.33
N ASP A 376 6.09 33.36 9.83
CA ASP A 376 5.03 34.13 9.19
C ASP A 376 4.37 33.39 8.01
N PHE A 377 5.08 32.45 7.40
CA PHE A 377 4.59 31.62 6.31
C PHE A 377 3.43 30.73 6.73
N VAL A 378 3.45 30.16 7.94
CA VAL A 378 2.36 29.34 8.47
C VAL A 378 1.08 30.16 8.59
N ASP A 379 1.18 31.37 9.14
CA ASP A 379 0.03 32.28 9.21
C ASP A 379 -0.48 32.71 7.82
N TYR A 380 0.43 32.87 6.88
CA TYR A 380 0.06 33.14 5.49
C TYR A 380 -0.71 31.97 4.88
N MET A 381 -0.24 30.74 5.06
CA MET A 381 -0.93 29.51 4.60
C MET A 381 -2.36 29.44 5.17
N ARG A 382 -2.51 29.66 6.47
CA ARG A 382 -3.84 29.74 7.13
C ARG A 382 -4.75 30.78 6.52
N GLN A 383 -4.22 32.00 6.29
CA GLN A 383 -4.98 33.09 5.66
C GLN A 383 -5.45 32.71 4.23
N GLN A 384 -4.65 31.92 3.51
CA GLN A 384 -5.03 31.43 2.19
C GLN A 384 -6.01 30.24 2.26
N GLY A 385 -6.18 29.61 3.41
CA GLY A 385 -7.00 28.41 3.58
C GLY A 385 -6.37 27.17 2.92
N MET A 386 -5.03 27.13 2.85
CA MET A 386 -4.26 26.02 2.35
C MET A 386 -3.82 25.14 3.51
N GLN A 387 -3.88 23.83 3.36
CA GLN A 387 -3.27 22.89 4.29
C GLN A 387 -1.75 22.89 4.11
N LEU A 388 -1.02 22.77 5.22
CA LEU A 388 0.43 22.68 5.24
C LEU A 388 0.85 21.22 5.33
N GLY A 389 1.71 20.77 4.42
CA GLY A 389 2.47 19.54 4.52
C GLY A 389 3.95 19.81 4.80
N LEU A 390 4.62 18.91 5.50
CA LEU A 390 6.06 18.98 5.77
C LEU A 390 6.75 17.65 5.47
N TRP A 391 7.84 17.72 4.74
CA TRP A 391 8.77 16.62 4.56
C TRP A 391 9.63 16.39 5.80
N MET A 392 9.95 15.14 6.08
CA MET A 392 10.90 14.74 7.12
C MET A 392 11.64 13.48 6.69
N SER A 393 12.91 13.37 7.05
CA SER A 393 13.64 12.09 7.11
C SER A 393 13.66 11.61 8.58
N PRO A 394 12.62 10.94 9.04
CA PRO A 394 12.39 10.76 10.48
C PRO A 394 13.42 9.88 11.17
N LEU A 395 14.10 9.02 10.42
CA LEU A 395 15.11 8.09 10.92
C LEU A 395 16.55 8.59 10.72
N GLU A 396 16.73 9.75 10.08
CA GLU A 396 18.05 10.35 9.88
C GLU A 396 18.29 11.56 10.77
N PHE A 397 19.54 11.84 11.00
CA PHE A 397 19.97 13.07 11.65
C PHE A 397 21.29 13.58 11.11
N ASN A 398 21.48 14.89 11.12
CA ASN A 398 22.76 15.50 10.91
C ASN A 398 23.59 15.45 12.21
N MET A 399 24.85 15.02 12.12
CA MET A 399 25.75 14.93 13.28
C MET A 399 26.05 16.30 13.93
N ALA A 400 25.76 17.40 13.26
CA ALA A 400 25.84 18.74 13.80
C ALA A 400 24.55 19.18 14.54
N SER A 401 23.47 18.37 14.53
CA SER A 401 22.22 18.71 15.18
C SER A 401 22.38 18.84 16.71
N GLN A 402 21.57 19.69 17.31
CA GLN A 402 21.54 19.86 18.76
C GLN A 402 21.00 18.61 19.45
N THR A 403 20.05 17.93 18.81
CA THR A 403 19.48 16.69 19.31
C THR A 403 20.54 15.60 19.41
N TYR A 404 21.36 15.42 18.37
CA TYR A 404 22.46 14.45 18.45
C TYR A 404 23.50 14.86 19.49
N ALA A 405 23.86 16.12 19.59
CA ALA A 405 24.81 16.60 20.61
C ALA A 405 24.30 16.34 22.05
N ALA A 406 22.99 16.38 22.25
CA ALA A 406 22.36 16.10 23.55
C ALA A 406 22.18 14.59 23.82
N HIS A 407 21.94 13.81 22.77
CA HIS A 407 21.56 12.39 22.84
C HIS A 407 22.30 11.51 21.84
N PRO A 408 23.64 11.46 21.89
CA PRO A 408 24.42 10.61 20.99
C PRO A 408 24.15 9.11 21.23
N ASP A 409 23.58 8.76 22.38
CA ASP A 409 23.16 7.42 22.78
C ASP A 409 21.87 6.94 22.07
N TRP A 410 21.21 7.81 21.33
CA TRP A 410 20.05 7.44 20.49
C TRP A 410 20.43 7.02 19.07
N ALA A 411 21.68 7.27 18.69
CA ALA A 411 22.14 6.89 17.36
C ALA A 411 22.43 5.40 17.25
N CYS A 412 22.14 4.84 16.10
CA CYS A 412 22.59 3.49 15.74
C CYS A 412 24.12 3.44 15.59
N ALA A 413 24.70 2.29 15.94
CA ALA A 413 26.04 1.97 15.45
C ALA A 413 25.97 1.77 13.92
N PRO A 414 26.66 2.62 13.11
CA PRO A 414 26.52 2.55 11.67
C PRO A 414 27.07 1.23 11.12
N VAL A 415 26.36 0.64 10.15
CA VAL A 415 26.88 -0.46 9.33
C VAL A 415 27.58 0.16 8.13
N GLY A 416 28.90 0.31 8.21
CA GLY A 416 29.69 0.88 7.13
C GLY A 416 29.83 2.40 7.18
N ASP A 417 30.42 3.00 6.14
CA ASP A 417 30.61 4.44 6.04
C ASP A 417 29.43 5.08 5.32
N VAL A 418 28.47 5.58 6.10
CA VAL A 418 27.28 6.25 5.60
C VAL A 418 27.59 7.58 4.91
N THR A 419 28.73 8.17 5.20
CA THR A 419 29.14 9.50 4.67
C THR A 419 29.71 9.44 3.26
N ALA A 420 30.03 8.26 2.74
CA ALA A 420 30.73 8.11 1.45
C ALA A 420 29.81 8.01 0.24
N GLN A 421 28.48 8.02 0.43
CA GLN A 421 27.53 7.63 -0.63
C GLN A 421 26.93 8.83 -1.38
N ASP A 422 26.69 9.94 -0.70
CA ASP A 422 26.26 11.18 -1.33
C ASP A 422 27.04 12.36 -0.73
N PRO A 423 27.69 13.22 -1.56
CA PRO A 423 28.32 14.44 -1.07
C PRO A 423 27.34 15.39 -0.35
N ASP A 424 26.05 15.33 -0.71
CA ASP A 424 25.01 16.17 -0.12
C ASP A 424 24.52 15.60 1.23
N ASP A 425 24.75 14.30 1.46
CA ASP A 425 24.45 13.60 2.74
C ASP A 425 25.66 13.58 3.70
N ALA A 426 26.70 14.30 3.41
CA ALA A 426 27.89 14.34 4.26
C ALA A 426 27.56 14.85 5.68
N GLY A 427 27.68 13.97 6.66
CA GLY A 427 27.36 14.26 8.06
C GLY A 427 26.01 13.71 8.53
N LEU A 428 25.25 13.03 7.71
CA LEU A 428 24.05 12.30 8.12
C LEU A 428 24.39 10.97 8.78
N SER A 429 23.57 10.55 9.72
CA SER A 429 23.60 9.25 10.37
C SER A 429 22.16 8.82 10.74
N VAL A 430 22.01 7.70 11.40
CA VAL A 430 20.70 7.05 11.60
C VAL A 430 20.39 6.91 13.08
N TRP A 431 19.16 7.24 13.47
CA TRP A 431 18.61 7.02 14.79
C TRP A 431 18.28 5.53 15.02
N ASP A 432 18.39 5.07 16.25
CA ASP A 432 17.85 3.79 16.66
C ASP A 432 16.32 3.87 16.82
N ALA A 433 15.57 3.46 15.80
CA ALA A 433 14.12 3.43 15.83
C ALA A 433 13.56 2.56 16.96
N THR A 434 14.34 1.61 17.49
CA THR A 434 13.92 0.75 18.61
C THR A 434 14.08 1.43 19.97
N ASN A 435 14.77 2.58 20.03
CA ASN A 435 15.00 3.33 21.26
C ASN A 435 13.72 4.09 21.70
N PRO A 436 13.11 3.76 22.85
CA PRO A 436 11.87 4.40 23.27
C PRO A 436 12.01 5.91 23.50
N ALA A 437 13.18 6.38 23.96
CA ALA A 437 13.39 7.80 24.20
C ALA A 437 13.44 8.60 22.89
N PHE A 438 14.06 8.04 21.87
CA PHE A 438 14.02 8.62 20.52
C PHE A 438 12.58 8.60 19.95
N GLN A 439 11.85 7.49 20.09
CA GLN A 439 10.45 7.42 19.65
C GLN A 439 9.59 8.52 20.32
N ASP A 440 9.74 8.70 21.63
CA ASP A 440 8.98 9.73 22.35
C ASP A 440 9.40 11.16 21.95
N TYR A 441 10.67 11.37 21.63
CA TYR A 441 11.15 12.64 21.05
C TYR A 441 10.49 12.93 19.72
N LEU A 442 10.55 12.00 18.77
CA LEU A 442 9.98 12.20 17.43
C LEU A 442 8.46 12.38 17.46
N LEU A 443 7.77 11.62 18.32
CA LEU A 443 6.33 11.85 18.58
C LEU A 443 6.09 13.28 19.11
N GLY A 444 6.93 13.79 19.99
CA GLY A 444 6.85 15.16 20.50
C GLY A 444 7.11 16.21 19.41
N VAL A 445 8.00 15.94 18.46
CA VAL A 445 8.21 16.80 17.28
C VAL A 445 6.94 16.87 16.43
N VAL A 446 6.34 15.73 16.08
CA VAL A 446 5.10 15.68 15.32
C VAL A 446 3.96 16.36 16.08
N ASP A 447 3.80 16.08 17.38
CA ASP A 447 2.79 16.72 18.22
C ASP A 447 2.91 18.25 18.18
N ARG A 448 4.15 18.79 18.24
CA ARG A 448 4.42 20.24 18.16
C ARG A 448 4.07 20.81 16.79
N LEU A 449 4.55 20.21 15.72
CA LEU A 449 4.30 20.69 14.35
C LEU A 449 2.80 20.69 14.01
N VAL A 450 2.07 19.68 14.47
CA VAL A 450 0.62 19.64 14.29
C VAL A 450 -0.08 20.70 15.16
N ALA A 451 0.33 20.87 16.42
CA ALA A 451 -0.34 21.81 17.34
C ALA A 451 -0.04 23.28 17.03
N ASP A 452 1.21 23.60 16.73
CA ASP A 452 1.67 24.98 16.57
C ASP A 452 1.51 25.47 15.11
N ASP A 453 1.80 24.59 14.13
CA ASP A 453 1.86 24.95 12.72
C ASP A 453 0.65 24.46 11.90
N ASP A 454 -0.30 23.70 12.49
CA ASP A 454 -1.45 23.10 11.81
C ASP A 454 -1.05 22.18 10.65
N VAL A 455 0.04 21.42 10.81
CA VAL A 455 0.48 20.48 9.78
C VAL A 455 -0.59 19.40 9.59
N ALA A 456 -1.06 19.27 8.35
CA ALA A 456 -2.09 18.32 7.97
C ALA A 456 -1.53 17.05 7.31
N GLU A 457 -0.28 17.11 6.86
CA GLU A 457 0.38 16.01 6.15
C GLU A 457 1.88 16.00 6.41
N PHE A 458 2.44 14.80 6.58
CA PHE A 458 3.88 14.59 6.61
C PHE A 458 4.27 13.67 5.47
N LYS A 459 5.30 14.04 4.72
CA LYS A 459 6.02 13.15 3.82
C LYS A 459 7.25 12.62 4.55
N PHE A 460 7.26 11.33 4.87
CA PHE A 460 8.40 10.66 5.48
C PHE A 460 9.26 10.00 4.42
N ASP A 461 10.53 10.36 4.43
CA ASP A 461 11.53 9.91 3.46
C ASP A 461 12.68 9.16 4.17
N PHE A 462 13.49 8.43 3.42
CA PHE A 462 14.66 7.69 3.92
C PHE A 462 14.36 6.73 5.08
N MET A 463 13.20 6.09 5.07
CA MET A 463 12.74 5.24 6.15
C MET A 463 13.42 3.87 6.20
N ALA A 464 14.01 3.44 5.10
CA ALA A 464 14.65 2.13 4.96
C ALA A 464 16.15 2.13 5.21
N ARG A 465 16.71 3.22 5.62
CA ARG A 465 18.13 3.25 5.96
C ARG A 465 18.37 2.52 7.27
N VAL A 466 18.56 1.20 7.15
CA VAL A 466 18.81 0.31 8.28
C VAL A 466 20.31 0.12 8.44
N ASP A 467 20.94 1.10 8.99
CA ASP A 467 22.38 1.05 9.27
C ASP A 467 22.67 0.70 10.75
N CYS A 468 21.71 0.11 11.44
CA CYS A 468 21.86 -0.33 12.82
C CYS A 468 22.53 -1.69 12.90
N ALA A 469 23.83 -1.76 13.21
CA ALA A 469 24.56 -3.00 13.37
C ALA A 469 24.03 -3.90 14.49
N ASP A 470 23.29 -3.34 15.45
CA ASP A 470 22.85 -4.03 16.66
C ASP A 470 21.42 -4.56 16.58
N HIS A 471 20.67 -4.23 15.53
CA HIS A 471 19.27 -4.60 15.37
C HIS A 471 19.04 -5.46 14.13
N ASP A 472 18.05 -6.35 14.23
CA ASP A 472 17.47 -7.00 13.08
C ASP A 472 16.65 -5.97 12.30
N TYR A 473 16.70 -6.08 10.98
CA TYR A 473 15.95 -5.19 10.10
C TYR A 473 14.44 -5.20 10.42
N ALA A 474 13.86 -6.38 10.62
CA ALA A 474 12.44 -6.49 10.92
C ALA A 474 12.06 -5.84 12.27
N ASP A 475 12.93 -5.90 13.27
CA ASP A 475 12.70 -5.23 14.57
C ASP A 475 12.74 -3.69 14.41
N TYR A 476 13.62 -3.20 13.55
CA TYR A 476 13.73 -1.78 13.23
C TYR A 476 12.49 -1.26 12.49
N GLU A 477 12.03 -2.00 11.47
CA GLU A 477 10.80 -1.67 10.74
C GLU A 477 9.56 -1.70 11.64
N ASP A 478 9.42 -2.75 12.45
CA ASP A 478 8.31 -2.84 13.40
C ASP A 478 8.27 -1.64 14.34
N ALA A 479 9.44 -1.21 14.80
CA ALA A 479 9.55 -0.03 15.65
C ALA A 479 9.10 1.23 14.92
N PHE A 480 9.53 1.42 13.67
CA PHE A 480 9.12 2.55 12.85
C PHE A 480 7.61 2.53 12.56
N VAL A 481 7.08 1.43 12.06
CA VAL A 481 5.64 1.29 11.77
C VAL A 481 4.81 1.51 13.03
N SER A 482 5.23 0.93 14.16
CA SER A 482 4.56 1.15 15.45
C SER A 482 4.56 2.62 15.87
N MET A 483 5.66 3.31 15.63
CA MET A 483 5.78 4.74 15.91
C MET A 483 4.83 5.57 15.03
N VAL A 484 4.79 5.32 13.72
CA VAL A 484 3.85 6.00 12.81
C VAL A 484 2.39 5.71 13.19
N ARG A 485 2.06 4.48 13.55
CA ARG A 485 0.72 4.14 14.06
C ARG A 485 0.36 4.89 15.35
N ARG A 486 1.32 5.11 16.24
CA ARG A 486 1.12 5.97 17.43
C ARG A 486 0.87 7.43 17.05
N MET A 487 1.56 7.94 16.02
CA MET A 487 1.31 9.29 15.47
C MET A 487 -0.11 9.40 14.90
N GLN A 488 -0.54 8.44 14.10
CA GLN A 488 -1.90 8.38 13.55
C GLN A 488 -2.97 8.33 14.65
N GLN A 489 -2.75 7.55 15.70
CA GLN A 489 -3.68 7.49 16.84
C GLN A 489 -3.82 8.82 17.59
N ARG A 490 -2.72 9.60 17.69
CA ARG A 490 -2.74 10.93 18.29
C ARG A 490 -3.36 11.98 17.38
N HIS A 491 -3.12 11.86 16.09
CA HIS A 491 -3.49 12.82 15.06
C HIS A 491 -4.27 12.14 13.93
N PRO A 492 -5.51 11.66 14.19
CA PRO A 492 -6.28 10.87 13.22
C PRO A 492 -6.73 11.64 11.98
N HIS A 493 -6.46 12.95 11.91
CA HIS A 493 -6.74 13.84 10.79
C HIS A 493 -5.50 14.20 9.97
N VAL A 494 -4.33 13.69 10.37
CA VAL A 494 -3.05 13.94 9.71
C VAL A 494 -2.74 12.78 8.77
N THR A 495 -2.38 13.08 7.55
CA THR A 495 -1.90 12.10 6.56
C THR A 495 -0.40 11.90 6.72
N PHE A 496 0.05 10.65 6.61
CA PHE A 496 1.47 10.28 6.57
C PHE A 496 1.75 9.63 5.22
N GLU A 497 2.36 10.38 4.32
CA GLU A 497 2.88 9.88 3.06
C GLU A 497 4.24 9.25 3.31
N LEU A 498 4.48 8.06 2.76
CA LEU A 498 5.73 7.33 2.91
C LEU A 498 6.47 7.32 1.57
N ASP A 499 7.69 7.86 1.54
CA ASP A 499 8.52 7.85 0.33
C ASP A 499 9.27 6.53 0.22
N GLU A 500 8.76 5.67 -0.65
CA GLU A 500 9.30 4.32 -0.88
C GLU A 500 10.33 4.29 -2.03
N THR A 501 10.59 5.41 -2.68
CA THR A 501 11.48 5.45 -3.86
C THR A 501 12.93 5.20 -3.52
N ASN A 502 13.36 5.58 -2.32
CA ASN A 502 14.71 5.30 -1.83
C ASN A 502 14.81 3.92 -1.19
N ASP A 503 13.73 3.18 -1.18
CA ASP A 503 13.57 1.93 -0.51
C ASP A 503 13.34 0.81 -1.54
N GLN A 504 14.33 0.32 -2.15
CA GLN A 504 14.30 -0.61 -3.29
C GLN A 504 13.75 -2.00 -2.98
N ARG A 505 12.69 -2.04 -2.19
CA ARG A 505 12.04 -3.27 -1.79
C ARG A 505 10.79 -3.52 -2.57
N ALA A 506 10.36 -4.75 -2.40
CA ALA A 506 9.03 -5.18 -2.73
C ALA A 506 7.99 -4.21 -2.15
N TRP A 507 6.91 -3.96 -2.87
CA TRP A 507 5.86 -3.01 -2.50
C TRP A 507 5.32 -3.34 -1.10
N PRO A 508 5.41 -2.43 -0.14
CA PRO A 508 4.97 -2.72 1.20
C PRO A 508 3.49 -2.43 1.36
N PHE A 509 2.64 -3.42 1.26
CA PHE A 509 1.22 -3.27 1.61
C PHE A 509 1.02 -2.71 3.01
N GLU A 510 1.98 -2.92 3.91
CA GLU A 510 1.97 -2.31 5.23
C GLU A 510 2.06 -0.79 5.17
N SER A 511 2.95 -0.24 4.35
CA SER A 511 3.08 1.21 4.12
C SER A 511 1.83 1.77 3.44
N ALA A 512 1.33 1.09 2.40
CA ALA A 512 0.10 1.47 1.72
C ALA A 512 -1.13 1.47 2.65
N ALA A 513 -1.13 0.69 3.73
CA ALA A 513 -2.17 0.74 4.75
C ALA A 513 -2.04 1.95 5.68
N ILE A 514 -0.86 2.56 5.79
CA ILE A 514 -0.60 3.74 6.62
C ILE A 514 -1.02 5.02 5.89
N GLY A 515 -0.62 5.16 4.63
CA GLY A 515 -0.86 6.37 3.85
C GLY A 515 -0.46 6.22 2.39
N PRO A 516 -0.46 7.32 1.62
CA PRO A 516 0.07 7.28 0.27
C PRO A 516 1.54 6.91 0.32
N SER A 517 1.94 6.10 -0.65
CA SER A 517 3.35 5.79 -0.83
C SER A 517 3.85 6.57 -2.04
N TRP A 518 4.83 7.44 -1.83
CA TRP A 518 5.50 8.09 -2.94
C TRP A 518 6.26 7.03 -3.74
N PHE A 519 5.99 6.94 -5.02
CA PHE A 519 6.40 5.81 -5.82
C PHE A 519 7.30 6.18 -6.99
N ASP A 520 7.19 7.41 -7.52
CA ASP A 520 7.90 7.85 -8.72
C ASP A 520 8.86 9.00 -8.42
N ASN A 521 10.16 8.74 -8.57
CA ASN A 521 11.22 9.74 -8.54
C ASN A 521 11.75 10.06 -9.95
N GLY A 522 10.87 10.18 -10.92
CA GLY A 522 11.22 10.41 -12.32
C GLY A 522 12.20 11.58 -12.56
N HIS A 523 12.22 12.57 -11.67
CA HIS A 523 13.18 13.66 -11.69
C HIS A 523 14.62 13.19 -11.42
N LEU A 524 14.82 12.19 -10.57
CA LEU A 524 16.15 11.61 -10.28
C LEU A 524 16.64 10.72 -11.42
N HIS A 525 15.71 10.04 -12.10
CA HIS A 525 16.04 9.15 -13.21
C HIS A 525 16.13 9.87 -14.56
N GLY A 526 15.76 11.14 -14.61
CA GLY A 526 15.61 11.87 -15.86
C GLY A 526 14.50 11.37 -16.76
N SER A 527 13.56 10.59 -16.20
CA SER A 527 12.41 10.02 -16.93
C SER A 527 11.10 10.52 -16.36
N THR A 528 10.63 11.65 -16.89
CA THR A 528 9.27 12.15 -16.68
C THR A 528 8.34 11.78 -17.83
N ALA A 529 8.69 10.70 -18.55
CA ALA A 529 7.93 10.27 -19.71
C ALA A 529 6.57 9.71 -19.29
N VAL A 530 5.52 10.09 -20.00
CA VAL A 530 4.16 9.58 -19.75
C VAL A 530 4.07 8.06 -19.82
N ALA A 531 4.85 7.43 -20.70
CA ALA A 531 4.94 5.98 -20.78
C ALA A 531 5.38 5.35 -19.44
N LYS A 532 6.34 5.99 -18.74
CA LYS A 532 6.82 5.53 -17.43
C LYS A 532 5.73 5.68 -16.37
N LEU A 533 5.08 6.85 -16.29
CA LEU A 533 3.99 7.06 -15.34
C LEU A 533 2.82 6.08 -15.54
N LEU A 534 2.47 5.78 -16.80
CA LEU A 534 1.47 4.76 -17.11
C LEU A 534 1.94 3.36 -16.71
N HIS A 535 3.23 3.06 -16.92
CA HIS A 535 3.86 1.80 -16.53
C HIS A 535 3.84 1.62 -15.00
N ASP A 536 4.12 2.65 -14.23
CA ASP A 536 4.14 2.58 -12.76
C ASP A 536 2.75 2.19 -12.21
N VAL A 537 1.68 2.79 -12.74
CA VAL A 537 0.33 2.38 -12.39
C VAL A 537 0.02 0.96 -12.87
N TRP A 538 0.43 0.62 -14.10
CA TRP A 538 0.21 -0.72 -14.66
C TRP A 538 0.95 -1.80 -13.88
N SER A 539 2.13 -1.52 -13.37
CA SER A 539 2.94 -2.48 -12.61
C SER A 539 2.42 -2.71 -11.21
N ALA A 540 1.98 -1.65 -10.51
CA ALA A 540 1.44 -1.73 -9.16
C ALA A 540 -0.02 -2.20 -9.12
N ALA A 541 -0.88 -1.71 -10.01
CA ALA A 541 -2.20 -2.26 -10.22
C ALA A 541 -2.05 -3.65 -10.88
N PRO A 542 -2.90 -4.59 -10.67
CA PRO A 542 -4.20 -4.54 -10.04
C PRO A 542 -4.22 -4.75 -8.52
N TRP A 543 -3.09 -5.08 -7.89
CA TRP A 543 -3.05 -5.51 -6.48
C TRP A 543 -2.99 -4.36 -5.50
N VAL A 544 -2.33 -3.25 -5.85
CA VAL A 544 -2.25 -2.05 -5.02
C VAL A 544 -3.36 -1.09 -5.42
N PRO A 545 -4.19 -0.60 -4.49
CA PRO A 545 -5.16 0.43 -4.82
C PRO A 545 -4.46 1.66 -5.42
N PRO A 546 -4.77 2.10 -6.64
CA PRO A 546 -4.05 3.21 -7.27
C PRO A 546 -4.02 4.49 -6.44
N ALA A 547 -5.05 4.71 -5.63
CA ALA A 547 -5.12 5.85 -4.74
C ALA A 547 -4.03 5.88 -3.64
N THR A 548 -3.35 4.76 -3.39
CA THR A 548 -2.20 4.68 -2.48
C THR A 548 -0.87 4.93 -3.18
N ILE A 549 -0.88 5.11 -4.50
CA ILE A 549 0.32 5.34 -5.31
C ILE A 549 0.51 6.85 -5.49
N GLY A 550 1.55 7.42 -4.90
CA GLY A 550 1.94 8.82 -5.12
C GLY A 550 2.66 8.96 -6.46
N LEU A 551 2.03 9.60 -7.42
CA LEU A 551 2.65 9.95 -8.71
C LEU A 551 2.71 11.45 -8.90
N GLY A 552 3.87 11.95 -9.37
CA GLY A 552 4.08 13.35 -9.66
C GLY A 552 3.72 13.76 -11.08
N VAL A 553 3.10 14.94 -11.22
CA VAL A 553 3.03 15.64 -12.49
C VAL A 553 4.17 16.64 -12.55
N TYR A 554 5.18 16.37 -13.36
CA TYR A 554 6.40 17.15 -13.49
C TYR A 554 6.35 18.13 -14.66
N ASP A 555 7.13 19.21 -14.61
CA ASP A 555 7.31 20.15 -15.72
C ASP A 555 7.73 19.43 -17.01
N GLY A 556 8.67 18.48 -16.89
CA GLY A 556 9.18 17.70 -18.02
C GLY A 556 8.14 16.81 -18.68
N THR A 557 7.08 16.42 -17.97
CA THR A 557 5.99 15.57 -18.48
C THR A 557 5.09 16.33 -19.45
N LEU A 558 4.85 17.62 -19.21
CA LEU A 558 4.01 18.48 -20.07
C LEU A 558 4.78 19.02 -21.29
N THR A 559 5.48 18.15 -22.00
CA THR A 559 6.32 18.49 -23.15
C THR A 559 5.95 17.69 -24.41
N GLY A 560 6.50 18.07 -25.55
CA GLY A 560 6.28 17.35 -26.81
C GLY A 560 4.79 17.18 -27.13
N PRO A 561 4.32 15.94 -27.41
CA PRO A 561 2.92 15.68 -27.74
C PRO A 561 1.97 15.93 -26.56
N TYR A 562 2.47 16.00 -25.33
CA TYR A 562 1.72 16.30 -24.12
C TYR A 562 1.83 17.76 -23.68
N SER A 563 2.27 18.65 -24.54
CA SER A 563 2.38 20.07 -24.24
C SER A 563 1.04 20.80 -24.25
N GLY A 564 0.96 21.90 -23.52
CA GLY A 564 -0.23 22.76 -23.47
C GLY A 564 -1.44 22.15 -22.75
N ALA A 565 -2.63 22.70 -22.96
CA ALA A 565 -3.86 22.24 -22.31
C ALA A 565 -4.23 20.80 -22.67
N ALA A 566 -3.96 20.35 -23.89
CA ALA A 566 -4.22 18.98 -24.30
C ALA A 566 -3.36 17.97 -23.52
N GLY A 567 -2.14 18.33 -23.16
CA GLY A 567 -1.30 17.51 -22.30
C GLY A 567 -1.85 17.41 -20.88
N VAL A 568 -2.34 18.50 -20.33
CA VAL A 568 -3.03 18.49 -19.03
C VAL A 568 -4.25 17.57 -19.09
N ASP A 569 -5.08 17.67 -20.13
CA ASP A 569 -6.28 16.84 -20.32
C ASP A 569 -5.92 15.34 -20.49
N ALA A 570 -4.71 15.04 -20.96
CA ALA A 570 -4.21 13.67 -21.10
C ALA A 570 -3.63 13.11 -19.78
N LEU A 571 -2.96 13.92 -18.97
CA LEU A 571 -2.20 13.46 -17.80
C LEU A 571 -2.96 13.56 -16.48
N PHE A 572 -3.77 14.58 -16.32
CA PHE A 572 -4.53 14.75 -15.07
C PHE A 572 -5.44 13.57 -14.72
N PRO A 573 -6.11 12.92 -15.68
CA PRO A 573 -6.83 11.69 -15.38
C PRO A 573 -5.98 10.61 -14.72
N LEU A 574 -4.69 10.49 -15.10
CA LEU A 574 -3.79 9.53 -14.46
C LEU A 574 -3.49 9.94 -13.02
N ALA A 575 -3.10 11.20 -12.79
CA ALA A 575 -2.84 11.72 -11.45
C ALA A 575 -4.06 11.57 -10.53
N MET A 576 -5.28 11.72 -11.06
CA MET A 576 -6.51 11.56 -10.27
C MET A 576 -6.90 10.11 -10.00
N LEU A 577 -6.41 9.18 -10.80
CA LEU A 577 -6.55 7.75 -10.51
C LEU A 577 -5.68 7.32 -9.33
N THR A 578 -4.57 8.03 -9.12
CA THR A 578 -3.57 7.85 -8.08
C THR A 578 -3.70 8.93 -6.99
N HIS A 579 -2.71 9.05 -6.10
CA HIS A 579 -2.59 10.20 -5.21
C HIS A 579 -2.00 11.36 -5.99
N ALA A 580 -2.82 12.41 -6.25
CA ALA A 580 -2.49 13.46 -7.20
C ALA A 580 -1.52 14.50 -6.61
N THR A 581 -0.26 14.46 -7.00
CA THR A 581 0.77 15.40 -6.55
C THR A 581 1.38 16.19 -7.73
N PHE A 582 1.55 17.50 -7.55
CA PHE A 582 2.28 18.35 -8.49
C PHE A 582 3.73 18.53 -8.07
N TRP A 583 4.64 18.28 -9.00
CA TRP A 583 6.06 18.55 -8.86
C TRP A 583 6.49 19.57 -9.91
N THR A 584 5.87 20.75 -9.87
CA THR A 584 6.00 21.73 -10.94
C THR A 584 5.87 23.16 -10.41
N ASP A 585 6.49 24.12 -11.04
CA ASP A 585 6.25 25.53 -10.78
C ASP A 585 4.88 25.94 -11.38
N LEU A 586 3.85 25.95 -10.54
CA LEU A 586 2.49 26.27 -10.94
C LEU A 586 2.34 27.69 -11.50
N THR A 587 3.30 28.61 -11.22
CA THR A 587 3.25 29.98 -11.76
C THR A 587 3.64 30.03 -13.23
N THR A 588 4.34 29.02 -13.72
CA THR A 588 4.79 28.92 -15.13
C THR A 588 3.70 28.38 -16.06
N LEU A 589 2.67 27.76 -15.53
CA LEU A 589 1.56 27.24 -16.33
C LEU A 589 0.90 28.35 -17.17
N SER A 590 0.62 28.07 -18.43
CA SER A 590 -0.15 28.98 -19.30
C SER A 590 -1.59 29.17 -18.79
N ALA A 591 -2.27 30.16 -19.27
CA ALA A 591 -3.67 30.41 -18.91
C ALA A 591 -4.58 29.22 -19.24
N ASP A 592 -4.35 28.57 -20.37
CA ASP A 592 -5.13 27.40 -20.81
C ASP A 592 -4.80 26.17 -19.97
N GLN A 593 -3.52 25.93 -19.63
CA GLN A 593 -3.13 24.84 -18.72
C GLN A 593 -3.76 25.05 -17.34
N ARG A 594 -3.71 26.26 -16.78
CA ARG A 594 -4.36 26.57 -15.50
C ARG A 594 -5.87 26.32 -15.51
N ALA A 595 -6.55 26.74 -16.59
CA ALA A 595 -7.99 26.52 -16.70
C ALA A 595 -8.33 25.02 -16.76
N GLU A 596 -7.55 24.25 -17.49
CA GLU A 596 -7.74 22.81 -17.63
C GLU A 596 -7.45 22.08 -16.31
N THR A 597 -6.35 22.41 -15.66
CA THR A 597 -5.97 21.88 -14.35
C THR A 597 -7.05 22.14 -13.30
N ALA A 598 -7.52 23.39 -13.20
CA ALA A 598 -8.56 23.76 -12.25
C ALA A 598 -9.88 23.02 -12.51
N TRP A 599 -10.22 22.77 -13.77
CA TRP A 599 -11.40 21.99 -14.11
C TRP A 599 -11.30 20.53 -13.62
N TRP A 600 -10.16 19.89 -13.88
CA TRP A 600 -9.92 18.51 -13.45
C TRP A 600 -9.89 18.38 -11.94
N ILE A 601 -9.20 19.28 -11.24
CA ILE A 601 -9.17 19.28 -9.76
C ILE A 601 -10.60 19.46 -9.20
N ALA A 602 -11.38 20.38 -9.73
CA ALA A 602 -12.76 20.59 -9.28
C ALA A 602 -13.64 19.35 -9.52
N TRP A 603 -13.48 18.70 -10.67
CA TRP A 603 -14.17 17.46 -10.98
C TRP A 603 -13.76 16.33 -10.03
N TYR A 604 -12.46 16.13 -9.84
CA TYR A 604 -11.92 15.10 -8.96
C TYR A 604 -12.45 15.24 -7.52
N ARG A 605 -12.34 16.43 -6.95
CA ARG A 605 -12.83 16.71 -5.59
C ARG A 605 -14.33 16.43 -5.41
N ALA A 606 -15.11 16.57 -6.47
CA ALA A 606 -16.55 16.29 -6.44
C ALA A 606 -16.89 14.80 -6.62
N HIS A 607 -15.94 13.96 -7.07
CA HIS A 607 -16.24 12.61 -7.50
C HIS A 607 -15.30 11.53 -6.91
N ARG A 608 -14.19 11.89 -6.29
CA ARG A 608 -13.18 10.91 -5.76
C ARG A 608 -13.79 9.89 -4.80
N ASP A 609 -14.75 10.27 -3.98
CA ASP A 609 -15.46 9.36 -3.07
C ASP A 609 -16.33 8.31 -3.82
N GLN A 610 -16.51 8.47 -5.11
CA GLN A 610 -17.24 7.52 -5.96
C GLN A 610 -16.31 6.50 -6.61
N PHE A 611 -14.98 6.70 -6.52
CA PHE A 611 -14.01 5.70 -6.93
C PHE A 611 -14.07 4.56 -5.92
N GLY A 612 -14.42 3.38 -6.36
CA GLY A 612 -14.48 2.24 -5.46
C GLY A 612 -13.10 1.70 -5.14
N PRO A 613 -12.99 0.86 -4.11
CA PRO A 613 -11.72 0.23 -3.74
C PRO A 613 -11.24 -0.78 -4.79
N ALA A 614 -12.14 -1.33 -5.62
CA ALA A 614 -11.77 -2.24 -6.70
C ALA A 614 -11.41 -1.44 -7.95
N VAL A 615 -10.22 -1.65 -8.47
CA VAL A 615 -9.76 -1.09 -9.74
C VAL A 615 -9.37 -2.24 -10.65
N TYR A 616 -10.06 -2.34 -11.78
CA TYR A 616 -9.79 -3.37 -12.79
C TYR A 616 -8.88 -2.79 -13.87
N GLU A 617 -7.84 -3.51 -14.22
CA GLU A 617 -7.06 -3.24 -15.42
C GLU A 617 -7.84 -3.73 -16.63
N LEU A 618 -7.96 -2.89 -17.66
CA LEU A 618 -8.74 -3.21 -18.87
C LEU A 618 -7.88 -3.52 -20.09
N THR A 619 -6.56 -3.32 -19.98
CA THR A 619 -5.56 -3.53 -21.03
C THR A 619 -4.42 -4.35 -20.47
N GLY A 620 -3.97 -5.38 -21.19
CA GLY A 620 -2.93 -6.28 -20.67
C GLY A 620 -1.51 -5.98 -21.14
N ALA A 621 -1.32 -5.01 -22.04
CA ALA A 621 -0.01 -4.68 -22.57
C ALA A 621 0.69 -3.65 -21.67
N ASP A 622 2.00 -3.82 -21.47
CA ASP A 622 2.82 -2.86 -20.76
C ASP A 622 2.92 -1.53 -21.54
N PRO A 623 2.49 -0.40 -20.96
CA PRO A 623 2.51 0.90 -21.62
C PRO A 623 3.90 1.53 -21.73
N LEU A 624 4.95 0.94 -21.12
CA LEU A 624 6.33 1.43 -21.21
C LEU A 624 6.87 1.47 -22.65
N ASP A 625 6.26 0.70 -23.55
CA ASP A 625 6.59 0.69 -24.97
C ASP A 625 6.30 2.03 -25.70
N GLY A 626 5.61 2.97 -25.06
CA GLY A 626 5.19 4.25 -25.64
C GLY A 626 4.17 4.14 -26.77
N GLN A 627 3.58 2.97 -26.98
CA GLN A 627 2.68 2.65 -28.08
C GLN A 627 1.33 2.11 -27.63
N SER A 628 1.33 1.29 -26.57
CA SER A 628 0.15 0.56 -26.11
C SER A 628 -0.87 1.47 -25.44
N TRP A 629 -2.13 1.04 -25.47
CA TRP A 629 -3.18 1.60 -24.64
C TRP A 629 -2.96 1.17 -23.19
N ALA A 630 -3.39 2.06 -22.26
CA ALA A 630 -3.56 1.72 -20.87
C ALA A 630 -4.96 2.14 -20.41
N ALA A 631 -5.66 1.29 -19.67
CA ALA A 631 -6.98 1.64 -19.17
C ALA A 631 -7.29 0.95 -17.85
N TRP A 632 -7.96 1.69 -16.97
CA TRP A 632 -8.38 1.22 -15.65
C TRP A 632 -9.84 1.56 -15.38
N GLN A 633 -10.47 0.71 -14.59
CA GLN A 633 -11.87 0.85 -14.19
C GLN A 633 -12.00 0.88 -12.66
N PRO A 634 -11.95 2.05 -12.02
CA PRO A 634 -12.40 2.18 -10.64
C PRO A 634 -13.89 1.85 -10.54
N TRP A 635 -14.26 0.95 -9.61
CA TRP A 635 -15.61 0.42 -9.54
C TRP A 635 -16.15 0.37 -8.11
N ASN A 636 -17.32 0.95 -7.90
CA ASN A 636 -17.98 1.02 -6.61
C ASN A 636 -19.35 0.35 -6.65
N GLY A 637 -19.38 -0.98 -6.42
CA GLY A 637 -20.58 -1.74 -6.14
C GLY A 637 -21.71 -1.70 -7.19
N GLY A 638 -21.43 -1.30 -8.42
CA GLY A 638 -22.44 -1.26 -9.50
C GLY A 638 -22.43 0.02 -10.35
N SER A 639 -21.50 0.91 -10.10
CA SER A 639 -21.19 2.10 -10.91
C SER A 639 -19.71 2.42 -10.80
N GLY A 640 -19.19 3.25 -11.69
CA GLY A 640 -17.80 3.67 -11.65
C GLY A 640 -17.39 4.48 -12.87
N TYR A 641 -16.10 4.43 -13.13
CA TYR A 641 -15.48 5.17 -14.21
C TYR A 641 -14.59 4.27 -15.06
N VAL A 642 -14.26 4.72 -16.26
CA VAL A 642 -13.24 4.13 -17.13
C VAL A 642 -12.26 5.25 -17.45
N PHE A 643 -11.00 5.04 -17.11
CA PHE A 643 -9.87 5.90 -17.45
C PHE A 643 -9.11 5.22 -18.57
N ALA A 644 -9.11 5.79 -19.76
CA ALA A 644 -8.48 5.23 -20.93
C ALA A 644 -7.44 6.20 -21.52
N PHE A 645 -6.25 5.69 -21.77
CA PHE A 645 -5.10 6.43 -22.24
C PHE A 645 -4.60 5.79 -23.53
N ARG A 646 -4.29 6.61 -24.53
CA ARG A 646 -3.66 6.17 -25.76
C ARG A 646 -2.38 6.93 -26.02
N GLN A 647 -1.31 6.21 -26.20
CA GLN A 647 0.00 6.74 -26.59
C GLN A 647 0.10 6.94 -28.13
N ALA A 648 1.29 6.80 -28.70
CA ALA A 648 1.52 7.02 -30.13
C ALA A 648 0.84 5.98 -31.03
N GLY A 649 0.80 4.73 -30.56
CA GLY A 649 0.37 3.57 -31.35
C GLY A 649 -1.08 3.14 -31.10
N GLY A 650 -1.38 1.97 -31.61
CA GLY A 650 -2.69 1.35 -31.46
C GLY A 650 -3.79 1.96 -32.34
N PRO A 651 -4.96 1.31 -32.44
CA PRO A 651 -6.10 1.83 -33.18
C PRO A 651 -6.71 3.05 -32.48
N ASP A 652 -7.45 3.88 -33.24
CA ASP A 652 -8.17 5.03 -32.68
C ASP A 652 -9.32 4.63 -31.74
N THR A 653 -9.74 3.40 -31.78
CA THR A 653 -10.82 2.83 -30.95
C THR A 653 -10.40 1.45 -30.48
N ASP A 654 -10.53 1.22 -29.19
CA ASP A 654 -10.36 -0.09 -28.57
C ASP A 654 -11.67 -0.54 -27.90
N SER A 655 -11.79 -1.84 -27.63
CA SER A 655 -12.96 -2.47 -27.03
C SER A 655 -12.63 -2.94 -25.61
N LEU A 656 -12.94 -2.11 -24.62
CA LEU A 656 -12.64 -2.35 -23.22
C LEU A 656 -13.73 -3.22 -22.57
N ARG A 657 -13.34 -4.35 -21.98
CA ARG A 657 -14.27 -5.25 -21.27
C ARG A 657 -14.41 -4.80 -19.83
N LEU A 658 -15.62 -4.40 -19.43
CA LEU A 658 -15.86 -3.93 -18.08
C LEU A 658 -16.15 -5.10 -17.12
N HIS A 659 -15.56 -5.01 -15.94
CA HIS A 659 -15.70 -5.97 -14.84
C HIS A 659 -16.74 -5.50 -13.81
N GLY A 660 -17.24 -6.41 -12.97
CA GLY A 660 -18.15 -6.07 -11.86
C GLY A 660 -19.52 -5.50 -12.30
N VAL A 661 -19.84 -5.47 -13.60
CA VAL A 661 -21.12 -5.00 -14.11
C VAL A 661 -22.19 -6.07 -13.96
N ASP A 662 -23.37 -5.68 -13.49
CA ASP A 662 -24.55 -6.54 -13.47
C ASP A 662 -25.07 -6.71 -14.93
N THR A 663 -24.96 -7.91 -15.47
CA THR A 663 -25.27 -8.23 -16.88
C THR A 663 -26.71 -7.92 -17.26
N ASP A 664 -27.64 -7.95 -16.29
CA ASP A 664 -29.08 -7.73 -16.50
C ASP A 664 -29.47 -6.24 -16.37
N ARG A 665 -28.61 -5.43 -15.80
CA ARG A 665 -28.84 -3.98 -15.68
C ARG A 665 -28.49 -3.24 -16.96
N THR A 666 -29.08 -2.04 -17.04
CA THR A 666 -28.78 -1.09 -18.10
C THR A 666 -28.01 0.09 -17.53
N TYR A 667 -26.97 0.51 -18.25
CA TYR A 667 -26.05 1.58 -17.84
C TYR A 667 -26.03 2.71 -18.88
N ALA A 668 -26.00 3.95 -18.40
CA ALA A 668 -25.63 5.10 -19.20
C ALA A 668 -24.11 5.28 -19.14
N VAL A 669 -23.49 5.41 -20.30
CA VAL A 669 -22.08 5.75 -20.44
C VAL A 669 -21.98 7.17 -20.98
N SER A 670 -21.25 8.02 -20.26
CA SER A 670 -21.08 9.43 -20.62
C SER A 670 -19.62 9.85 -20.52
N ASP A 671 -19.20 10.71 -21.42
CA ASP A 671 -17.89 11.33 -21.39
C ASP A 671 -17.85 12.40 -20.26
N VAL A 672 -16.90 12.26 -19.36
CA VAL A 672 -16.78 13.13 -18.17
C VAL A 672 -16.47 14.56 -18.58
N ARG A 673 -15.53 14.74 -19.51
CA ARG A 673 -15.05 16.07 -19.89
C ARG A 673 -16.10 16.90 -20.63
N THR A 674 -16.87 16.28 -21.49
CA THR A 674 -17.86 16.96 -22.33
C THR A 674 -19.31 16.85 -21.81
N GLY A 675 -19.55 15.92 -20.88
CA GLY A 675 -20.89 15.56 -20.43
C GLY A 675 -21.72 14.81 -21.48
N ALA A 676 -21.16 14.52 -22.64
CA ALA A 676 -21.86 13.87 -23.74
C ALA A 676 -22.19 12.42 -23.42
N ARG A 677 -23.45 12.03 -23.55
CA ARG A 677 -23.85 10.62 -23.46
C ARG A 677 -23.40 9.87 -24.69
N LEU A 678 -22.53 8.87 -24.51
CA LEU A 678 -22.04 7.99 -25.57
C LEU A 678 -23.06 6.92 -25.95
N GLY A 679 -23.82 6.46 -24.96
CA GLY A 679 -24.83 5.43 -25.20
C GLY A 679 -25.50 4.92 -23.94
N VAL A 680 -26.40 3.97 -24.18
CA VAL A 680 -27.06 3.16 -23.14
C VAL A 680 -26.83 1.71 -23.49
N TYR A 681 -26.22 0.98 -22.56
CA TYR A 681 -25.76 -0.39 -22.77
C TYR A 681 -26.34 -1.32 -21.71
N ARG A 682 -26.64 -2.55 -22.07
CA ARG A 682 -26.83 -3.61 -21.07
C ARG A 682 -25.46 -3.97 -20.43
N GLY A 683 -25.45 -4.40 -19.17
CA GLY A 683 -24.22 -4.85 -18.55
C GLY A 683 -23.55 -6.00 -19.31
N SER A 684 -24.33 -6.91 -19.93
CA SER A 684 -23.80 -7.95 -20.81
C SER A 684 -23.04 -7.41 -22.03
N GLN A 685 -23.44 -6.23 -22.55
CA GLN A 685 -22.71 -5.59 -23.66
C GLN A 685 -21.42 -4.93 -23.16
N LEU A 686 -21.45 -4.31 -21.97
CA LEU A 686 -20.25 -3.73 -21.35
C LEU A 686 -19.23 -4.81 -21.00
N ALA A 687 -19.67 -5.94 -20.46
CA ALA A 687 -18.79 -7.09 -20.19
C ALA A 687 -18.22 -7.72 -21.46
N ALA A 688 -18.93 -7.63 -22.59
CA ALA A 688 -18.43 -8.10 -23.89
C ALA A 688 -17.44 -7.12 -24.53
N GLY A 689 -17.53 -5.81 -24.23
CA GLY A 689 -16.62 -4.77 -24.69
C GLY A 689 -17.31 -3.45 -25.00
N LEU A 690 -16.88 -2.40 -24.32
CA LEU A 690 -17.27 -1.02 -24.58
C LEU A 690 -16.33 -0.42 -25.64
N PRO A 691 -16.80 0.01 -26.81
CA PRO A 691 -15.94 0.71 -27.76
C PRO A 691 -15.59 2.11 -27.24
N VAL A 692 -14.31 2.38 -27.08
CA VAL A 692 -13.77 3.66 -26.58
C VAL A 692 -12.81 4.21 -27.61
N SER A 693 -13.05 5.45 -28.04
CA SER A 693 -12.14 6.17 -28.95
C SER A 693 -11.37 7.21 -28.19
N VAL A 694 -10.04 7.19 -28.33
CA VAL A 694 -9.11 8.16 -27.72
C VAL A 694 -8.14 8.66 -28.78
N PRO A 695 -7.91 9.99 -28.90
CA PRO A 695 -6.91 10.51 -29.81
C PRO A 695 -5.50 10.06 -29.40
N ALA A 696 -4.58 10.00 -30.35
CA ALA A 696 -3.17 9.73 -29.99
C ALA A 696 -2.67 10.75 -28.98
N TYR A 697 -1.89 10.29 -28.00
CA TYR A 697 -1.39 11.09 -26.87
C TYR A 697 -2.48 11.74 -26.02
N GLY A 698 -3.65 11.11 -25.94
CA GLY A 698 -4.79 11.61 -25.19
C GLY A 698 -5.29 10.66 -24.13
N ALA A 699 -6.20 11.17 -23.31
CA ALA A 699 -6.96 10.37 -22.37
C ALA A 699 -8.46 10.59 -22.56
N ARG A 700 -9.25 9.67 -22.02
CA ARG A 700 -10.69 9.78 -21.94
C ARG A 700 -11.20 9.18 -20.65
N VAL A 701 -11.98 9.96 -19.92
CA VAL A 701 -12.64 9.46 -18.71
C VAL A 701 -14.13 9.32 -18.99
N LEU A 702 -14.68 8.14 -18.74
CA LEU A 702 -16.08 7.83 -18.94
C LEU A 702 -16.73 7.52 -17.59
N SER A 703 -17.90 8.05 -17.33
CA SER A 703 -18.76 7.62 -16.24
C SER A 703 -19.66 6.49 -16.69
N VAL A 704 -19.80 5.44 -15.87
CA VAL A 704 -20.65 4.28 -16.12
C VAL A 704 -21.65 4.18 -14.97
N GLN A 705 -22.89 4.62 -15.22
CA GLN A 705 -23.91 4.74 -14.18
C GLN A 705 -25.13 3.89 -14.51
N PRO A 706 -25.63 3.10 -13.54
CA PRO A 706 -26.83 2.31 -13.76
C PRO A 706 -28.03 3.24 -13.98
N LEU A 707 -28.81 2.94 -15.01
CA LEU A 707 -30.10 3.58 -15.15
C LEU A 707 -31.04 2.95 -14.13
N GLY A 708 -31.57 3.78 -13.20
CA GLY A 708 -32.44 3.32 -12.16
C GLY A 708 -33.65 2.57 -12.71
N SER A 709 -34.00 1.46 -12.12
CA SER A 709 -35.41 1.07 -12.05
C SER A 709 -36.11 2.14 -11.22
N ARG A 710 -36.88 3.00 -11.85
CA ARG A 710 -37.80 3.89 -11.17
C ARG A 710 -38.82 3.11 -10.32
#